data_a521ffb39ebe5a766219dc945e58c1d0
#
_entry.id   a521ffb39ebe5a766219dc945e58c1d0
#
_cell.length_a   1.000
_cell.length_b   1.000
_cell.length_c   1.000
_cell.angle_alpha   90.00
_cell.angle_beta   90.00
_cell.angle_gamma   90.00
#
_symmetry.space_group_name_H-M   'P 1'
#
loop_
_entity.id
_entity.type
_entity.pdbx_description
1 polymer ?
#
loop_
_entity_poly.entity_id
_entity_poly.type
_entity_poly.pdbx_seq_one_letter_code
_entity_poly.pdbx_strand_id
1 'polypeptide(L)'
;MSLTTAKQALSAAVHEMGGQVRSGQETMLEEICSALEAPEHLLVQAGTGTGKSLGYLIPLMDFAVSRDERVLVSTATLNLQHQILTKDAPVAARAIEDVHGRRPRVALLKGWNNYLCTFRLGGGYPLEGTLFDVPSQRDDDEAAPASELGAEIVRLRRWASQTETGDRDELDPGVSDRAWSQVSVSRLECLGKQCPMIDDCFPQVARETAQEADVVVTNHSLLGISALSDSDLFGPIGALAVDEAHELAERVREQASVAVSLKSMTRISRRLRSLASVDTDALDHVAAQLDAVLQSFQVGLMTDRTSLKPVMSALDTAKRDLDTQISTLQLEAATKVLVRAFSDELDEVLQAWGRDAEKSVTWVERDEDRGLSSLMIAPLQVAPSLADNAFGQRPAILTSATLSLGGSFDSLAYSTGLNLAPLPWRGVDVGSPFDASRQGILYIAAGLPAPSNGQPSPAAMEQMVSLVKASGGGALVLYASWAAARQGAQKLRAEGVSDVLLQGEDSLPALIKRFRSNRDSVLVGTMSLWQGVDVVGDSCRLVVIDKIPFPHPQNPIVKALTEDADRQGGKGFFQVSVTRAALMMAQGAGRLLRSHNDRGVVAVLDSRLQSRSYGRFIIQSMPEFWRTRDLDVVTGALERLNAKLHED
;
A
#
# COMPACT_ATOMS: atom_id res chain seq x y z
N MET A 1 -28.79 -16.71 0.56
CA MET A 1 -27.47 -17.36 0.35
C MET A 1 -27.50 -18.76 0.94
N SER A 2 -26.98 -19.81 0.27
CA SER A 2 -26.92 -21.16 0.82
C SER A 2 -25.45 -21.60 0.93
N LEU A 3 -25.03 -22.05 2.12
CA LEU A 3 -23.67 -22.57 2.31
C LEU A 3 -23.34 -23.70 1.32
N THR A 4 -24.33 -24.56 1.01
CA THR A 4 -24.17 -25.64 0.03
C THR A 4 -23.87 -25.10 -1.37
N THR A 5 -24.54 -24.04 -1.77
CA THR A 5 -24.36 -23.36 -3.07
C THR A 5 -22.96 -22.75 -3.17
N ALA A 6 -22.54 -22.03 -2.13
CA ALA A 6 -21.22 -21.43 -2.07
C ALA A 6 -20.08 -22.49 -2.12
N LYS A 7 -20.24 -23.62 -1.43
CA LYS A 7 -19.29 -24.75 -1.49
C LYS A 7 -19.22 -25.40 -2.87
N GLN A 8 -20.34 -25.56 -3.54
CA GLN A 8 -20.37 -26.08 -4.93
C GLN A 8 -19.62 -25.14 -5.88
N ALA A 9 -19.89 -23.83 -5.79
CA ALA A 9 -19.21 -22.83 -6.60
C ALA A 9 -17.70 -22.79 -6.32
N LEU A 10 -17.27 -22.86 -5.02
CA LEU A 10 -15.85 -22.93 -4.68
C LEU A 10 -15.18 -24.17 -5.29
N SER A 11 -15.81 -25.33 -5.17
CA SER A 11 -15.27 -26.57 -5.73
C SER A 11 -15.11 -26.49 -7.25
N ALA A 12 -16.10 -25.94 -7.95
CA ALA A 12 -16.05 -25.75 -9.40
C ALA A 12 -14.93 -24.78 -9.80
N ALA A 13 -14.83 -23.62 -9.13
CA ALA A 13 -13.80 -22.62 -9.38
C ALA A 13 -12.38 -23.16 -9.17
N VAL A 14 -12.14 -23.87 -8.06
CA VAL A 14 -10.82 -24.45 -7.75
C VAL A 14 -10.46 -25.56 -8.74
N HIS A 15 -11.41 -26.39 -9.15
CA HIS A 15 -11.20 -27.43 -10.15
C HIS A 15 -10.86 -26.84 -11.52
N GLU A 16 -11.54 -25.77 -11.94
CA GLU A 16 -11.24 -25.06 -13.19
C GLU A 16 -9.80 -24.51 -13.21
N MET A 17 -9.31 -24.07 -12.06
CA MET A 17 -7.91 -23.63 -11.90
C MET A 17 -6.90 -24.80 -11.80
N GLY A 18 -7.33 -26.05 -11.94
CA GLY A 18 -6.48 -27.23 -11.82
C GLY A 18 -6.03 -27.55 -10.40
N GLY A 19 -6.73 -27.04 -9.39
CA GLY A 19 -6.40 -27.21 -7.97
C GLY A 19 -7.33 -28.19 -7.24
N GLN A 20 -7.12 -28.26 -5.92
CA GLN A 20 -8.01 -28.94 -4.97
C GLN A 20 -8.40 -27.97 -3.87
N VAL A 21 -9.64 -28.04 -3.41
CA VAL A 21 -10.13 -27.25 -2.27
C VAL A 21 -9.32 -27.61 -1.02
N ARG A 22 -8.84 -26.60 -0.32
CA ARG A 22 -8.06 -26.75 0.93
C ARG A 22 -8.97 -26.53 2.12
N SER A 23 -8.73 -27.26 3.20
CA SER A 23 -9.55 -27.16 4.42
C SER A 23 -9.65 -25.72 4.95
N GLY A 24 -8.52 -24.97 5.00
CA GLY A 24 -8.54 -23.56 5.42
C GLY A 24 -9.34 -22.66 4.48
N GLN A 25 -9.37 -22.95 3.18
CA GLN A 25 -10.19 -22.22 2.20
C GLN A 25 -11.68 -22.50 2.40
N GLU A 26 -12.04 -23.75 2.67
CA GLU A 26 -13.42 -24.15 2.97
C GLU A 26 -13.90 -23.53 4.28
N THR A 27 -13.08 -23.60 5.35
CA THR A 27 -13.38 -22.93 6.62
C THR A 27 -13.56 -21.43 6.43
N MET A 28 -12.69 -20.76 5.67
CA MET A 28 -12.82 -19.34 5.37
C MET A 28 -14.16 -19.01 4.70
N LEU A 29 -14.57 -19.80 3.71
CA LEU A 29 -15.85 -19.63 3.04
C LEU A 29 -17.02 -19.81 4.01
N GLU A 30 -17.01 -20.85 4.88
CA GLU A 30 -18.05 -21.11 5.88
C GLU A 30 -18.22 -19.96 6.85
N GLU A 31 -17.09 -19.46 7.36
CA GLU A 31 -17.05 -18.35 8.33
C GLU A 31 -17.57 -17.04 7.71
N ILE A 32 -17.20 -16.77 6.44
CA ILE A 32 -17.70 -15.60 5.71
C ILE A 32 -19.20 -15.73 5.43
N CYS A 33 -19.68 -16.90 5.00
CA CYS A 33 -21.11 -17.14 4.82
C CYS A 33 -21.88 -16.86 6.12
N SER A 34 -21.38 -17.36 7.25
CA SER A 34 -21.98 -17.11 8.58
C SER A 34 -22.04 -15.62 8.92
N ALA A 35 -20.94 -14.88 8.69
CA ALA A 35 -20.85 -13.44 8.97
C ALA A 35 -21.76 -12.59 8.06
N LEU A 36 -22.04 -13.05 6.84
CA LEU A 36 -22.96 -12.41 5.91
C LEU A 36 -24.44 -12.72 6.21
N GLU A 37 -24.74 -13.90 6.78
CA GLU A 37 -26.11 -14.28 7.17
C GLU A 37 -26.55 -13.63 8.48
N ALA A 38 -25.68 -13.64 9.50
CA ALA A 38 -25.87 -12.92 10.77
C ALA A 38 -24.88 -11.75 10.78
N PRO A 39 -25.27 -10.53 10.32
CA PRO A 39 -24.34 -9.47 10.05
C PRO A 39 -23.37 -9.17 11.20
N GLU A 40 -22.11 -9.46 10.98
CA GLU A 40 -20.98 -9.17 11.87
C GLU A 40 -19.73 -8.84 11.07
N HIS A 41 -18.75 -8.21 11.72
CA HIS A 41 -17.43 -8.02 11.11
C HIS A 41 -16.57 -9.26 11.40
N LEU A 42 -15.85 -9.73 10.37
CA LEU A 42 -15.02 -10.92 10.47
C LEU A 42 -13.57 -10.62 10.11
N LEU A 43 -12.65 -10.94 11.01
CA LEU A 43 -11.21 -10.93 10.77
C LEU A 43 -10.77 -12.34 10.43
N VAL A 44 -10.26 -12.57 9.20
CA VAL A 44 -9.82 -13.90 8.75
C VAL A 44 -8.33 -13.89 8.51
N GLN A 45 -7.57 -14.52 9.38
CA GLN A 45 -6.19 -14.86 9.08
C GLN A 45 -6.15 -16.12 8.24
N ALA A 46 -5.60 -16.01 7.03
CA ALA A 46 -5.43 -17.13 6.12
C ALA A 46 -3.99 -17.12 5.58
N GLY A 47 -3.20 -18.10 5.95
CA GLY A 47 -1.81 -18.21 5.56
C GLY A 47 -1.61 -18.18 4.03
N THR A 48 -0.38 -17.91 3.61
CA THR A 48 -0.04 -17.95 2.17
C THR A 48 -0.38 -19.31 1.57
N GLY A 49 -0.86 -19.31 0.34
CA GLY A 49 -1.26 -20.55 -0.34
C GLY A 49 -2.64 -21.10 0.05
N THR A 50 -3.38 -20.51 0.98
CA THR A 50 -4.73 -20.97 1.34
C THR A 50 -5.74 -20.80 0.19
N GLY A 51 -5.52 -19.89 -0.75
CA GLY A 51 -6.47 -19.54 -1.81
C GLY A 51 -7.47 -18.48 -1.36
N LYS A 52 -6.99 -17.50 -0.60
CA LYS A 52 -7.79 -16.40 -0.01
C LYS A 52 -8.76 -15.76 -0.98
N SER A 53 -8.29 -15.39 -2.20
CA SER A 53 -9.09 -14.62 -3.15
C SER A 53 -10.41 -15.35 -3.49
N LEU A 54 -10.37 -16.63 -3.88
CA LEU A 54 -11.58 -17.40 -4.10
C LEU A 54 -12.38 -17.63 -2.81
N GLY A 55 -11.68 -17.79 -1.67
CA GLY A 55 -12.29 -18.00 -0.36
C GLY A 55 -13.22 -16.85 0.06
N TYR A 56 -12.95 -15.60 -0.34
CA TYR A 56 -13.85 -14.48 -0.07
C TYR A 56 -14.67 -14.04 -1.29
N LEU A 57 -14.17 -14.17 -2.53
CA LEU A 57 -14.92 -13.76 -3.72
C LEU A 57 -16.19 -14.60 -3.93
N ILE A 58 -16.10 -15.92 -3.76
CA ILE A 58 -17.24 -16.81 -3.94
C ILE A 58 -18.42 -16.45 -3.01
N PRO A 59 -18.25 -16.39 -1.67
CA PRO A 59 -19.38 -16.06 -0.80
C PRO A 59 -19.87 -14.62 -0.99
N LEU A 60 -19.01 -13.67 -1.36
CA LEU A 60 -19.43 -12.31 -1.66
C LEU A 60 -20.22 -12.20 -2.96
N MET A 61 -19.81 -12.91 -4.02
CA MET A 61 -20.55 -12.97 -5.27
C MET A 61 -21.90 -13.70 -5.12
N ASP A 62 -21.92 -14.79 -4.33
CA ASP A 62 -23.16 -15.48 -3.97
C ASP A 62 -24.11 -14.54 -3.18
N PHE A 63 -23.58 -13.77 -2.23
CA PHE A 63 -24.33 -12.76 -1.51
C PHE A 63 -24.89 -11.69 -2.45
N ALA A 64 -24.05 -11.14 -3.35
CA ALA A 64 -24.46 -10.08 -4.27
C ALA A 64 -25.58 -10.54 -5.20
N VAL A 65 -25.48 -11.76 -5.78
CA VAL A 65 -26.48 -12.29 -6.68
C VAL A 65 -27.77 -12.69 -5.94
N SER A 66 -27.65 -13.30 -4.74
CA SER A 66 -28.81 -13.80 -3.96
C SER A 66 -29.63 -12.67 -3.33
N ARG A 67 -29.01 -11.55 -2.97
CA ARG A 67 -29.68 -10.41 -2.31
C ARG A 67 -29.92 -9.21 -3.21
N ASP A 68 -29.36 -9.25 -4.42
CA ASP A 68 -29.33 -8.12 -5.37
C ASP A 68 -28.71 -6.86 -4.71
N GLU A 69 -27.65 -7.09 -3.93
CA GLU A 69 -26.92 -6.06 -3.20
C GLU A 69 -25.47 -6.01 -3.67
N ARG A 70 -24.93 -4.83 -3.94
CA ARG A 70 -23.54 -4.65 -4.36
C ARG A 70 -22.57 -4.97 -3.24
N VAL A 71 -21.43 -5.57 -3.58
CA VAL A 71 -20.31 -5.79 -2.68
C VAL A 71 -19.06 -5.00 -3.12
N LEU A 72 -18.28 -4.55 -2.15
CA LEU A 72 -17.04 -3.83 -2.39
C LEU A 72 -15.86 -4.70 -1.95
N VAL A 73 -14.82 -4.80 -2.80
CA VAL A 73 -13.56 -5.48 -2.49
C VAL A 73 -12.43 -4.47 -2.55
N SER A 74 -11.80 -4.19 -1.43
CA SER A 74 -10.66 -3.28 -1.32
C SER A 74 -9.36 -4.05 -1.16
N THR A 75 -8.32 -3.69 -1.93
CA THR A 75 -7.00 -4.36 -1.91
C THR A 75 -5.87 -3.37 -1.64
N ALA A 76 -4.74 -3.86 -1.12
CA ALA A 76 -3.60 -3.03 -0.80
C ALA A 76 -2.70 -2.70 -2.00
N THR A 77 -2.60 -3.60 -3.01
CA THR A 77 -1.64 -3.51 -4.10
C THR A 77 -2.26 -3.66 -5.48
N LEU A 78 -1.64 -3.01 -6.48
CA LEU A 78 -2.04 -3.11 -7.89
C LEU A 78 -1.92 -4.53 -8.45
N ASN A 79 -0.87 -5.25 -8.07
CA ASN A 79 -0.68 -6.64 -8.50
C ASN A 79 -1.82 -7.54 -8.04
N LEU A 80 -2.31 -7.34 -6.81
CA LEU A 80 -3.44 -8.10 -6.28
C LEU A 80 -4.74 -7.71 -6.98
N GLN A 81 -4.96 -6.43 -7.28
CA GLN A 81 -6.09 -6.00 -8.11
C GLN A 81 -6.08 -6.67 -9.47
N HIS A 82 -4.93 -6.62 -10.14
CA HIS A 82 -4.77 -7.24 -11.46
C HIS A 82 -5.03 -8.76 -11.40
N GLN A 83 -4.50 -9.47 -10.41
CA GLN A 83 -4.76 -10.89 -10.20
C GLN A 83 -6.26 -11.18 -10.00
N ILE A 84 -6.92 -10.41 -9.12
CA ILE A 84 -8.36 -10.57 -8.87
C ILE A 84 -9.14 -10.40 -10.18
N LEU A 85 -8.88 -9.35 -10.94
CA LEU A 85 -9.66 -9.01 -12.13
C LEU A 85 -9.41 -9.96 -13.30
N THR A 86 -8.16 -10.40 -13.50
CA THR A 86 -7.78 -11.19 -14.68
C THR A 86 -7.85 -12.70 -14.48
N LYS A 87 -7.78 -13.16 -13.22
CA LYS A 87 -7.73 -14.59 -12.90
C LYS A 87 -8.85 -15.02 -11.98
N ASP A 88 -8.92 -14.47 -10.77
CA ASP A 88 -9.74 -15.03 -9.70
C ASP A 88 -11.23 -14.71 -9.88
N ALA A 89 -11.58 -13.45 -10.18
CA ALA A 89 -12.98 -13.02 -10.34
C ALA A 89 -13.67 -13.61 -11.58
N PRO A 90 -13.03 -13.73 -12.76
CA PRO A 90 -13.66 -14.40 -13.90
C PRO A 90 -14.03 -15.88 -13.63
N VAL A 91 -13.18 -16.60 -12.91
CA VAL A 91 -13.42 -18.00 -12.53
C VAL A 91 -14.54 -18.07 -11.48
N ALA A 92 -14.47 -17.22 -10.45
CA ALA A 92 -15.52 -17.14 -9.43
C ALA A 92 -16.89 -16.78 -10.03
N ALA A 93 -16.93 -15.81 -10.96
CA ALA A 93 -18.17 -15.38 -11.60
C ALA A 93 -18.81 -16.50 -12.45
N ARG A 94 -18.01 -17.30 -13.17
CA ARG A 94 -18.53 -18.48 -13.89
C ARG A 94 -19.10 -19.52 -12.93
N ALA A 95 -18.38 -19.83 -11.86
CA ALA A 95 -18.84 -20.79 -10.88
C ALA A 95 -20.16 -20.34 -10.19
N ILE A 96 -20.35 -19.04 -9.97
CA ILE A 96 -21.61 -18.49 -9.46
C ILE A 96 -22.71 -18.53 -10.52
N GLU A 97 -22.40 -18.27 -11.80
CA GLU A 97 -23.34 -18.39 -12.91
C GLU A 97 -23.89 -19.82 -13.05
N ASP A 98 -23.02 -20.83 -12.92
CA ASP A 98 -23.42 -22.25 -12.99
C ASP A 98 -24.41 -22.64 -11.90
N VAL A 99 -24.36 -21.99 -10.74
CA VAL A 99 -25.22 -22.30 -9.60
C VAL A 99 -26.49 -21.44 -9.57
N HIS A 100 -26.40 -20.17 -9.96
CA HIS A 100 -27.52 -19.22 -9.88
C HIS A 100 -28.17 -18.91 -11.22
N GLY A 101 -27.57 -19.31 -12.36
CA GLY A 101 -28.04 -18.94 -13.70
C GLY A 101 -27.84 -17.47 -14.05
N ARG A 102 -27.17 -16.68 -13.20
CA ARG A 102 -26.82 -15.27 -13.42
C ARG A 102 -25.34 -15.06 -13.10
N ARG A 103 -24.62 -14.51 -14.07
CA ARG A 103 -23.21 -14.16 -13.91
C ARG A 103 -23.07 -12.80 -13.21
N PRO A 104 -22.36 -12.70 -12.06
CA PRO A 104 -22.10 -11.42 -11.42
C PRO A 104 -21.18 -10.56 -12.29
N ARG A 105 -21.51 -9.27 -12.40
CA ARG A 105 -20.70 -8.26 -13.09
C ARG A 105 -19.66 -7.72 -12.12
N VAL A 106 -18.39 -7.72 -12.55
CA VAL A 106 -17.26 -7.24 -11.75
C VAL A 106 -16.67 -6.02 -12.44
N ALA A 107 -16.44 -4.94 -11.69
CA ALA A 107 -15.85 -3.72 -12.19
C ALA A 107 -14.69 -3.25 -11.32
N LEU A 108 -13.70 -2.59 -11.94
CA LEU A 108 -12.61 -1.89 -11.28
C LEU A 108 -12.96 -0.41 -11.13
N LEU A 109 -12.73 0.15 -9.95
CA LEU A 109 -12.82 1.58 -9.72
C LEU A 109 -11.59 2.11 -8.98
N LYS A 110 -10.88 3.04 -9.62
CA LYS A 110 -9.73 3.77 -9.07
C LYS A 110 -10.01 5.27 -8.95
N GLY A 111 -9.11 6.00 -8.31
CA GLY A 111 -9.15 7.46 -8.28
C GLY A 111 -8.96 8.08 -9.67
N TRP A 112 -9.47 9.29 -9.88
CA TRP A 112 -9.45 10.02 -11.16
C TRP A 112 -8.06 10.10 -11.80
N ASN A 113 -7.05 10.37 -11.01
CA ASN A 113 -5.66 10.50 -11.44
C ASN A 113 -5.00 9.20 -11.93
N ASN A 114 -5.69 8.06 -11.81
CA ASN A 114 -5.22 6.79 -12.37
C ASN A 114 -5.70 6.55 -13.80
N TYR A 115 -6.53 7.44 -14.34
CA TYR A 115 -7.06 7.32 -15.69
C TYR A 115 -6.58 8.44 -16.60
N LEU A 116 -6.44 8.13 -17.87
CA LEU A 116 -6.19 9.09 -18.92
C LEU A 116 -7.37 10.07 -19.04
N CYS A 117 -7.08 11.37 -19.16
CA CYS A 117 -8.07 12.40 -19.48
C CYS A 117 -7.98 12.76 -20.97
N THR A 118 -8.96 12.34 -21.75
CA THR A 118 -9.05 12.62 -23.20
C THR A 118 -9.07 14.11 -23.49
N PHE A 119 -9.77 14.92 -22.68
CA PHE A 119 -9.83 16.36 -22.82
C PHE A 119 -8.46 17.04 -22.58
N ARG A 120 -7.71 16.60 -21.57
CA ARG A 120 -6.35 17.12 -21.30
C ARG A 120 -5.37 16.70 -22.39
N LEU A 121 -5.43 15.47 -22.85
CA LEU A 121 -4.61 14.95 -23.95
C LEU A 121 -4.86 15.74 -25.24
N GLY A 122 -6.10 16.13 -25.51
CA GLY A 122 -6.51 16.94 -26.68
C GLY A 122 -6.19 18.43 -26.55
N GLY A 123 -5.51 18.87 -25.49
CA GLY A 123 -5.16 20.29 -25.27
C GLY A 123 -6.31 21.14 -24.77
N GLY A 124 -7.37 20.56 -24.23
CA GLY A 124 -8.55 21.27 -23.74
C GLY A 124 -8.33 22.07 -22.45
N TYR A 125 -7.24 21.85 -21.74
CA TYR A 125 -6.81 22.69 -20.63
C TYR A 125 -5.76 23.72 -21.09
N PRO A 126 -5.70 24.90 -20.46
CA PRO A 126 -4.63 25.86 -20.72
C PRO A 126 -3.26 25.19 -20.57
N LEU A 127 -2.41 25.38 -21.57
CA LEU A 127 -1.06 24.79 -21.59
C LEU A 127 -0.31 25.18 -20.33
N GLU A 128 0.19 24.20 -19.61
CA GLU A 128 1.21 24.44 -18.60
C GLU A 128 2.43 24.95 -19.36
N GLY A 129 2.86 26.20 -19.10
CA GLY A 129 4.11 26.74 -19.65
C GLY A 129 5.26 25.81 -19.32
N THR A 130 5.42 24.77 -20.11
CA THR A 130 6.61 23.91 -20.12
C THR A 130 7.68 24.64 -20.90
N LEU A 131 8.92 24.55 -20.44
CA LEU A 131 10.09 25.11 -21.14
C LEU A 131 10.28 24.57 -22.58
N PHE A 132 9.37 23.71 -23.00
CA PHE A 132 9.33 23.07 -24.30
C PHE A 132 7.91 23.15 -24.83
N ASP A 133 7.61 24.26 -25.56
CA ASP A 133 6.51 24.29 -26.51
C ASP A 133 6.77 23.20 -27.55
N VAL A 134 6.10 22.07 -27.40
CA VAL A 134 6.03 21.10 -28.50
C VAL A 134 5.05 21.68 -29.50
N PRO A 135 5.47 22.06 -30.72
CA PRO A 135 4.58 22.63 -31.72
C PRO A 135 3.44 21.66 -31.98
N SER A 136 2.21 22.12 -31.80
CA SER A 136 1.04 21.46 -32.30
C SER A 136 1.15 21.42 -33.84
N GLN A 137 1.08 20.21 -34.39
CA GLN A 137 0.99 19.92 -35.83
C GLN A 137 2.21 20.25 -36.70
N ARG A 138 3.11 19.31 -36.78
CA ARG A 138 3.80 18.95 -38.02
C ARG A 138 3.83 17.44 -38.13
N ASP A 139 3.26 16.96 -39.22
CA ASP A 139 3.39 15.59 -39.73
C ASP A 139 4.84 15.37 -40.18
N ASP A 140 5.74 15.05 -39.24
CA ASP A 140 7.06 14.52 -39.55
C ASP A 140 7.43 13.47 -38.48
N ASP A 141 7.25 12.24 -38.86
CA ASP A 141 7.37 10.99 -38.09
C ASP A 141 8.83 10.58 -37.75
N GLU A 142 9.84 11.45 -37.78
CA GLU A 142 11.24 11.01 -37.66
C GLU A 142 12.16 11.84 -36.74
N ALA A 143 11.68 12.75 -35.93
CA ALA A 143 12.55 13.41 -34.96
C ALA A 143 12.57 12.62 -33.63
N ALA A 144 13.71 11.99 -33.33
CA ALA A 144 13.95 11.37 -32.03
C ALA A 144 13.71 12.40 -30.89
N PRO A 145 12.98 12.05 -29.84
CA PRO A 145 12.66 12.98 -28.76
C PRO A 145 13.93 13.48 -28.07
N ALA A 146 14.07 14.78 -27.93
CA ALA A 146 15.27 15.44 -27.39
C ALA A 146 15.46 15.23 -25.87
N SER A 147 14.53 14.56 -25.19
CA SER A 147 14.59 14.25 -23.76
C SER A 147 13.83 12.97 -23.43
N GLU A 148 14.18 12.32 -22.31
CA GLU A 148 13.51 11.14 -21.78
C GLU A 148 12.00 11.39 -21.55
N LEU A 149 11.66 12.56 -20.98
CA LEU A 149 10.27 12.98 -20.79
C LEU A 149 9.51 13.09 -22.12
N GLY A 150 10.15 13.62 -23.16
CA GLY A 150 9.57 13.69 -24.50
C GLY A 150 9.26 12.32 -25.08
N ALA A 151 10.17 11.34 -24.87
CA ALA A 151 9.96 9.96 -25.27
C ALA A 151 8.77 9.31 -24.55
N GLU A 152 8.63 9.57 -23.25
CA GLU A 152 7.49 9.10 -22.46
C GLU A 152 6.17 9.69 -22.96
N ILE A 153 6.13 11.00 -23.28
CA ILE A 153 4.92 11.67 -23.78
C ILE A 153 4.49 11.12 -25.15
N VAL A 154 5.45 10.88 -26.05
CA VAL A 154 5.15 10.27 -27.36
C VAL A 154 4.58 8.86 -27.18
N ARG A 155 5.17 8.07 -26.28
CA ARG A 155 4.66 6.74 -25.93
C ARG A 155 3.25 6.79 -25.35
N LEU A 156 2.97 7.74 -24.43
CA LEU A 156 1.65 7.95 -23.85
C LEU A 156 0.61 8.29 -24.92
N ARG A 157 0.92 9.16 -25.88
CA ARG A 157 -0.01 9.51 -26.97
C ARG A 157 -0.33 8.31 -27.84
N ARG A 158 0.68 7.47 -28.16
CA ARG A 158 0.46 6.24 -28.92
C ARG A 158 -0.42 5.25 -28.15
N TRP A 159 -0.11 5.04 -26.86
CA TRP A 159 -0.91 4.16 -26.00
C TRP A 159 -2.35 4.67 -25.84
N ALA A 160 -2.53 5.98 -25.71
CA ALA A 160 -3.85 6.61 -25.57
C ALA A 160 -4.80 6.33 -26.75
N SER A 161 -4.26 6.08 -27.95
CA SER A 161 -5.06 5.69 -29.13
C SER A 161 -5.41 4.20 -29.19
N GLN A 162 -4.90 3.39 -28.27
CA GLN A 162 -5.04 1.92 -28.26
C GLN A 162 -5.74 1.39 -26.99
N THR A 163 -5.68 2.15 -25.89
CA THR A 163 -6.28 1.71 -24.62
C THR A 163 -7.82 1.76 -24.69
N GLU A 164 -8.45 0.74 -24.11
CA GLU A 164 -9.90 0.67 -23.93
C GLU A 164 -10.34 1.18 -22.56
N THR A 165 -9.45 1.18 -21.58
CA THR A 165 -9.75 1.52 -20.19
C THR A 165 -9.16 2.86 -19.74
N GLY A 166 -8.10 3.31 -20.40
CA GLY A 166 -7.33 4.47 -19.99
C GLY A 166 -6.61 4.31 -18.64
N ASP A 167 -6.53 3.10 -18.10
CA ASP A 167 -5.92 2.82 -16.79
C ASP A 167 -4.40 2.85 -16.88
N ARG A 168 -3.77 3.72 -16.08
CA ARG A 168 -2.31 3.89 -16.00
C ARG A 168 -1.54 2.57 -15.82
N ASP A 169 -2.13 1.63 -15.07
CA ASP A 169 -1.45 0.39 -14.71
C ASP A 169 -1.35 -0.62 -15.87
N GLU A 170 -2.02 -0.35 -17.00
CA GLU A 170 -1.86 -1.10 -18.26
C GLU A 170 -0.61 -0.69 -19.06
N LEU A 171 0.07 0.38 -18.63
CA LEU A 171 1.29 0.83 -19.30
C LEU A 171 2.48 -0.08 -18.95
N ASP A 172 3.01 -0.77 -19.98
CA ASP A 172 4.23 -1.56 -19.87
C ASP A 172 5.22 -1.20 -21.02
N PRO A 173 6.40 -0.68 -20.72
CA PRO A 173 6.85 -0.21 -19.40
C PRO A 173 6.08 1.03 -18.91
N GLY A 174 5.98 1.22 -17.59
CA GLY A 174 5.35 2.38 -16.97
C GLY A 174 6.00 3.72 -17.38
N VAL A 175 5.38 4.82 -17.00
CA VAL A 175 5.89 6.19 -17.23
C VAL A 175 6.10 6.92 -15.91
N SER A 176 6.94 7.96 -15.93
CA SER A 176 7.16 8.82 -14.79
C SER A 176 5.87 9.57 -14.38
N ASP A 177 5.75 9.92 -13.09
CA ASP A 177 4.62 10.72 -12.60
C ASP A 177 4.54 12.08 -13.31
N ARG A 178 5.69 12.62 -13.70
CA ARG A 178 5.78 13.89 -14.46
C ARG A 178 5.19 13.75 -15.86
N ALA A 179 5.42 12.65 -16.55
CA ALA A 179 4.80 12.39 -17.84
C ALA A 179 3.30 12.13 -17.70
N TRP A 180 2.92 11.29 -16.71
CA TRP A 180 1.52 10.97 -16.46
C TRP A 180 0.67 12.19 -16.10
N SER A 181 1.17 13.13 -15.30
CA SER A 181 0.47 14.37 -14.94
C SER A 181 0.12 15.26 -16.14
N GLN A 182 0.75 15.07 -17.31
CA GLN A 182 0.43 15.80 -18.53
C GLN A 182 -0.87 15.29 -19.20
N VAL A 183 -1.31 14.09 -18.88
CA VAL A 183 -2.46 13.42 -19.51
C VAL A 183 -3.54 13.00 -18.53
N SER A 184 -3.36 13.23 -17.24
CA SER A 184 -4.33 12.90 -16.18
C SER A 184 -4.79 14.15 -15.45
N VAL A 185 -5.93 14.08 -14.78
CA VAL A 185 -6.47 15.13 -13.93
C VAL A 185 -6.91 14.57 -12.57
N SER A 186 -6.85 15.39 -11.54
CA SER A 186 -7.48 15.10 -10.27
C SER A 186 -9.00 15.28 -10.35
N ARG A 187 -9.71 14.83 -9.32
CA ARG A 187 -11.16 15.08 -9.23
C ARG A 187 -11.49 16.58 -9.20
N LEU A 188 -10.66 17.38 -8.54
CA LEU A 188 -10.85 18.83 -8.41
C LEU A 188 -10.65 19.54 -9.76
N GLU A 189 -9.74 19.06 -10.60
CA GLU A 189 -9.45 19.61 -11.91
C GLU A 189 -10.44 19.16 -13.01
N CYS A 190 -11.30 18.16 -12.74
CA CYS A 190 -12.20 17.60 -13.72
C CYS A 190 -13.42 18.50 -13.96
N LEU A 191 -13.77 18.75 -15.24
CA LEU A 191 -14.96 19.50 -15.67
C LEU A 191 -16.28 18.78 -15.36
N GLY A 192 -16.23 17.48 -15.03
CA GLY A 192 -17.41 16.68 -14.78
C GLY A 192 -18.39 16.71 -15.97
N LYS A 193 -19.68 16.90 -15.69
CA LYS A 193 -20.75 16.93 -16.72
C LYS A 193 -20.61 18.03 -17.76
N GLN A 194 -19.75 19.03 -17.54
CA GLN A 194 -19.51 20.13 -18.49
C GLN A 194 -18.35 19.82 -19.45
N CYS A 195 -17.73 18.64 -19.36
CA CYS A 195 -16.62 18.24 -20.21
C CYS A 195 -17.12 17.94 -21.64
N PRO A 196 -16.54 18.56 -22.68
CA PRO A 196 -16.90 18.23 -24.06
C PRO A 196 -16.59 16.79 -24.48
N MET A 197 -15.71 16.12 -23.74
CA MET A 197 -15.29 14.74 -23.98
C MET A 197 -15.91 13.77 -22.97
N ILE A 198 -17.08 14.09 -22.42
CA ILE A 198 -17.70 13.28 -21.36
C ILE A 198 -18.07 11.86 -21.82
N ASP A 199 -18.50 11.74 -23.08
CA ASP A 199 -18.93 10.47 -23.67
C ASP A 199 -17.72 9.51 -23.91
N ASP A 200 -16.50 10.05 -24.08
CA ASP A 200 -15.25 9.33 -24.26
C ASP A 200 -14.37 9.37 -22.99
N CYS A 201 -14.97 9.62 -21.83
CA CYS A 201 -14.25 9.86 -20.58
C CYS A 201 -14.00 8.56 -19.82
N PHE A 202 -12.77 8.05 -19.80
CA PHE A 202 -12.41 6.80 -19.10
C PHE A 202 -12.80 6.78 -17.61
N PRO A 203 -12.49 7.81 -16.78
CA PRO A 203 -12.95 7.82 -15.40
C PRO A 203 -14.47 7.79 -15.25
N GLN A 204 -15.22 8.40 -16.16
CA GLN A 204 -16.68 8.39 -16.13
C GLN A 204 -17.23 7.01 -16.50
N VAL A 205 -16.75 6.42 -17.58
CA VAL A 205 -17.10 5.05 -17.99
C VAL A 205 -16.79 4.04 -16.88
N ALA A 206 -15.62 4.13 -16.24
CA ALA A 206 -15.28 3.26 -15.13
C ALA A 206 -16.25 3.41 -13.94
N ARG A 207 -16.74 4.62 -13.65
CA ARG A 207 -17.74 4.87 -12.60
C ARG A 207 -19.11 4.32 -12.95
N GLU A 208 -19.56 4.54 -14.17
CA GLU A 208 -20.83 4.02 -14.66
C GLU A 208 -20.84 2.49 -14.65
N THR A 209 -19.74 1.86 -15.12
CA THR A 209 -19.56 0.42 -15.06
C THR A 209 -19.57 -0.08 -13.61
N ALA A 210 -18.92 0.64 -12.68
CA ALA A 210 -18.94 0.29 -11.26
C ALA A 210 -20.33 0.47 -10.63
N GLN A 211 -21.11 1.45 -11.08
CA GLN A 211 -22.49 1.63 -10.60
C GLN A 211 -23.43 0.51 -11.06
N GLU A 212 -23.12 -0.15 -12.15
CA GLU A 212 -23.92 -1.28 -12.67
C GLU A 212 -23.40 -2.64 -12.19
N ALA A 213 -22.21 -2.69 -11.57
CA ALA A 213 -21.57 -3.93 -11.16
C ALA A 213 -22.17 -4.50 -9.86
N ASP A 214 -22.16 -5.81 -9.76
CA ASP A 214 -22.50 -6.54 -8.53
C ASP A 214 -21.31 -6.55 -7.55
N VAL A 215 -20.08 -6.55 -8.09
CA VAL A 215 -18.82 -6.53 -7.33
C VAL A 215 -17.95 -5.38 -7.84
N VAL A 216 -17.59 -4.46 -6.94
CA VAL A 216 -16.65 -3.38 -7.26
C VAL A 216 -15.32 -3.67 -6.59
N VAL A 217 -14.25 -3.76 -7.38
CA VAL A 217 -12.87 -3.89 -6.89
C VAL A 217 -12.24 -2.50 -6.84
N THR A 218 -11.59 -2.17 -5.72
CA THR A 218 -10.93 -0.88 -5.49
C THR A 218 -9.65 -1.04 -4.68
N ASN A 219 -8.99 0.06 -4.33
CA ASN A 219 -7.85 0.07 -3.44
C ASN A 219 -8.16 0.74 -2.09
N HIS A 220 -7.29 0.50 -1.10
CA HIS A 220 -7.43 1.08 0.23
C HIS A 220 -7.42 2.61 0.24
N SER A 221 -6.70 3.24 -0.70
CA SER A 221 -6.67 4.70 -0.81
C SER A 221 -8.04 5.27 -1.20
N LEU A 222 -8.72 4.69 -2.19
CA LEU A 222 -10.04 5.16 -2.61
C LEU A 222 -11.12 4.84 -1.56
N LEU A 223 -11.02 3.66 -0.90
CA LEU A 223 -11.85 3.34 0.27
C LEU A 223 -11.63 4.37 1.39
N GLY A 224 -10.37 4.76 1.64
CA GLY A 224 -10.01 5.79 2.61
C GLY A 224 -10.58 7.16 2.27
N ILE A 225 -10.50 7.60 1.01
CA ILE A 225 -11.12 8.86 0.55
C ILE A 225 -12.63 8.83 0.81
N SER A 226 -13.30 7.73 0.48
CA SER A 226 -14.73 7.57 0.75
C SER A 226 -15.06 7.61 2.24
N ALA A 227 -14.24 6.98 3.09
CA ALA A 227 -14.44 6.96 4.54
C ALA A 227 -14.17 8.31 5.23
N LEU A 228 -13.29 9.14 4.65
CA LEU A 228 -12.89 10.43 5.20
C LEU A 228 -13.71 11.61 4.67
N SER A 229 -14.44 11.41 3.59
CA SER A 229 -15.32 12.42 2.98
C SER A 229 -16.77 11.97 3.08
N ASP A 230 -17.71 12.93 3.13
CA ASP A 230 -19.15 12.63 3.08
C ASP A 230 -19.62 12.20 1.67
N SER A 231 -18.69 11.85 0.77
CA SER A 231 -19.01 11.48 -0.60
C SER A 231 -19.22 9.97 -0.73
N ASP A 232 -20.42 9.59 -1.14
CA ASP A 232 -20.74 8.21 -1.51
C ASP A 232 -20.15 7.88 -2.90
N LEU A 233 -18.90 7.42 -2.91
CA LEU A 233 -18.17 7.10 -4.13
C LEU A 233 -18.63 5.78 -4.77
N PHE A 234 -19.15 4.87 -3.98
CA PHE A 234 -19.46 3.49 -4.39
C PHE A 234 -20.96 3.20 -4.49
N GLY A 235 -21.81 4.12 -4.02
CA GLY A 235 -23.23 3.88 -3.87
C GLY A 235 -23.57 2.89 -2.74
N PRO A 236 -24.81 2.42 -2.64
CA PRO A 236 -25.20 1.46 -1.61
C PRO A 236 -24.39 0.17 -1.72
N ILE A 237 -23.81 -0.27 -0.61
CA ILE A 237 -23.00 -1.49 -0.50
C ILE A 237 -23.58 -2.37 0.60
N GLY A 238 -23.87 -3.64 0.29
CA GLY A 238 -24.38 -4.62 1.22
C GLY A 238 -23.29 -5.30 2.07
N ALA A 239 -22.08 -5.49 1.51
CA ALA A 239 -20.94 -6.06 2.23
C ALA A 239 -19.60 -5.53 1.70
N LEU A 240 -18.57 -5.56 2.56
CA LEU A 240 -17.22 -5.10 2.27
C LEU A 240 -16.20 -6.21 2.51
N ALA A 241 -15.28 -6.45 1.56
CA ALA A 241 -14.06 -7.20 1.82
C ALA A 241 -12.83 -6.28 1.76
N VAL A 242 -11.90 -6.47 2.68
CA VAL A 242 -10.61 -5.77 2.74
C VAL A 242 -9.51 -6.81 2.73
N ASP A 243 -8.81 -6.95 1.60
CA ASP A 243 -7.69 -7.89 1.49
C ASP A 243 -6.37 -7.16 1.81
N GLU A 244 -5.46 -7.85 2.48
CA GLU A 244 -4.27 -7.30 3.13
C GLU A 244 -4.65 -6.17 4.12
N ALA A 245 -5.66 -6.43 4.94
CA ALA A 245 -6.27 -5.47 5.86
C ALA A 245 -5.31 -4.83 6.87
N HIS A 246 -4.17 -5.45 7.10
CA HIS A 246 -3.12 -4.91 7.97
C HIS A 246 -2.52 -3.58 7.45
N GLU A 247 -2.66 -3.28 6.15
CA GLU A 247 -2.22 -2.03 5.54
C GLU A 247 -3.29 -0.92 5.59
N LEU A 248 -4.57 -1.26 5.81
CA LEU A 248 -5.69 -0.34 5.64
C LEU A 248 -5.51 0.99 6.41
N ALA A 249 -5.27 0.92 7.71
CA ALA A 249 -5.19 2.12 8.55
C ALA A 249 -4.02 3.04 8.16
N GLU A 250 -2.88 2.48 7.74
CA GLU A 250 -1.73 3.24 7.28
C GLU A 250 -2.01 3.91 5.93
N ARG A 251 -2.58 3.19 4.96
CA ARG A 251 -2.96 3.72 3.65
C ARG A 251 -4.00 4.83 3.74
N VAL A 252 -4.99 4.66 4.60
CA VAL A 252 -6.00 5.69 4.84
C VAL A 252 -5.38 6.94 5.48
N ARG A 253 -4.47 6.79 6.44
CA ARG A 253 -3.75 7.93 7.04
C ARG A 253 -2.86 8.65 6.05
N GLU A 254 -2.12 7.93 5.22
CA GLU A 254 -1.31 8.50 4.14
C GLU A 254 -2.17 9.34 3.19
N GLN A 255 -3.32 8.81 2.79
CA GLN A 255 -4.26 9.51 1.91
C GLN A 255 -4.87 10.78 2.55
N ALA A 256 -5.04 10.78 3.86
CA ALA A 256 -5.58 11.92 4.63
C ALA A 256 -4.50 12.94 5.03
N SER A 257 -3.24 12.69 4.70
CA SER A 257 -2.11 13.55 5.03
C SER A 257 -2.00 14.68 4.02
N VAL A 258 -1.78 15.89 4.52
CA VAL A 258 -1.64 17.10 3.71
C VAL A 258 -0.25 17.68 3.91
N ALA A 259 0.36 18.15 2.82
CA ALA A 259 1.67 18.81 2.83
C ALA A 259 1.56 20.24 2.32
N VAL A 260 2.14 21.19 3.03
CA VAL A 260 2.25 22.57 2.59
C VAL A 260 3.68 23.09 2.75
N SER A 261 4.16 23.81 1.74
CA SER A 261 5.52 24.35 1.69
C SER A 261 5.56 25.64 0.87
N LEU A 262 6.66 26.39 0.98
CA LEU A 262 6.95 27.51 0.08
C LEU A 262 6.79 27.11 -1.39
N LYS A 263 7.30 25.94 -1.78
CA LYS A 263 7.24 25.45 -3.15
C LYS A 263 5.81 25.20 -3.63
N SER A 264 4.98 24.51 -2.82
CA SER A 264 3.59 24.23 -3.18
C SER A 264 2.77 25.52 -3.28
N MET A 265 2.91 26.43 -2.32
CA MET A 265 2.19 27.71 -2.32
C MET A 265 2.64 28.63 -3.48
N THR A 266 3.94 28.71 -3.77
CA THR A 266 4.45 29.48 -4.93
C THR A 266 3.98 28.90 -6.26
N ARG A 267 3.82 27.55 -6.36
CA ARG A 267 3.22 26.91 -7.53
C ARG A 267 1.78 27.36 -7.69
N ILE A 268 0.98 27.30 -6.65
CA ILE A 268 -0.44 27.73 -6.65
C ILE A 268 -0.53 29.21 -7.06
N SER A 269 0.25 30.09 -6.42
CA SER A 269 0.30 31.52 -6.70
C SER A 269 0.59 31.82 -8.18
N ARG A 270 1.64 31.21 -8.75
CA ARG A 270 2.01 31.37 -10.16
C ARG A 270 0.89 30.92 -11.10
N ARG A 271 0.23 29.80 -10.78
CA ARG A 271 -0.87 29.24 -11.57
C ARG A 271 -2.08 30.15 -11.56
N LEU A 272 -2.49 30.63 -10.41
CA LEU A 272 -3.61 31.57 -10.26
C LEU A 272 -3.35 32.87 -11.03
N ARG A 273 -2.14 33.43 -10.94
CA ARG A 273 -1.75 34.61 -11.73
C ARG A 273 -1.81 34.35 -13.24
N SER A 274 -1.25 33.22 -13.68
CA SER A 274 -1.16 32.87 -15.10
C SER A 274 -2.52 32.59 -15.72
N LEU A 275 -3.40 31.89 -14.99
CA LEU A 275 -4.70 31.45 -15.51
C LEU A 275 -5.79 32.51 -15.40
N ALA A 276 -5.76 33.34 -14.38
CA ALA A 276 -6.87 34.23 -14.05
C ALA A 276 -6.45 35.68 -13.73
N SER A 277 -5.16 35.99 -13.80
CA SER A 277 -4.62 37.31 -13.49
C SER A 277 -5.04 37.85 -12.11
N VAL A 278 -5.26 36.95 -11.14
CA VAL A 278 -5.60 37.33 -9.76
C VAL A 278 -4.36 37.82 -9.03
N ASP A 279 -4.55 38.75 -8.10
CA ASP A 279 -3.49 39.18 -7.19
C ASP A 279 -3.22 38.09 -6.14
N THR A 280 -1.98 37.63 -6.08
CA THR A 280 -1.54 36.60 -5.16
C THR A 280 -0.40 37.04 -4.23
N ASP A 281 -0.15 38.37 -4.13
CA ASP A 281 0.95 38.90 -3.31
C ASP A 281 0.79 38.54 -1.83
N ALA A 282 -0.43 38.54 -1.31
CA ALA A 282 -0.74 38.10 0.04
C ALA A 282 -0.37 36.60 0.25
N LEU A 283 -0.68 35.73 -0.73
CA LEU A 283 -0.32 34.31 -0.67
C LEU A 283 1.20 34.09 -0.72
N ASP A 284 1.90 34.84 -1.58
CA ASP A 284 3.39 34.77 -1.66
C ASP A 284 4.04 35.24 -0.37
N HIS A 285 3.48 36.26 0.28
CA HIS A 285 3.97 36.72 1.57
C HIS A 285 3.76 35.66 2.66
N VAL A 286 2.59 35.04 2.72
CA VAL A 286 2.31 33.93 3.65
C VAL A 286 3.22 32.73 3.39
N ALA A 287 3.51 32.41 2.13
CA ALA A 287 4.41 31.33 1.76
C ALA A 287 5.84 31.58 2.29
N ALA A 288 6.33 32.81 2.17
CA ALA A 288 7.63 33.20 2.72
C ALA A 288 7.65 33.18 4.25
N GLN A 289 6.58 33.62 4.91
CA GLN A 289 6.45 33.55 6.37
C GLN A 289 6.42 32.07 6.84
N LEU A 290 5.68 31.20 6.15
CA LEU A 290 5.65 29.78 6.46
C LEU A 290 7.06 29.17 6.42
N ASP A 291 7.78 29.41 5.32
CA ASP A 291 9.15 28.89 5.19
C ASP A 291 10.08 29.40 6.29
N ALA A 292 10.06 30.70 6.58
CA ALA A 292 10.85 31.28 7.64
C ALA A 292 10.57 30.65 9.03
N VAL A 293 9.31 30.38 9.33
CA VAL A 293 8.91 29.70 10.57
C VAL A 293 9.36 28.25 10.54
N LEU A 294 9.15 27.51 9.43
CA LEU A 294 9.54 26.10 9.33
C LEU A 294 11.06 25.90 9.41
N GLN A 295 11.87 26.83 8.89
CA GLN A 295 13.32 26.79 9.02
C GLN A 295 13.79 26.89 10.46
N SER A 296 13.02 27.51 11.35
CA SER A 296 13.36 27.62 12.80
C SER A 296 13.07 26.30 13.57
N PHE A 297 12.30 25.38 13.00
CA PHE A 297 11.99 24.11 13.63
C PHE A 297 13.01 23.02 13.29
N GLN A 298 13.18 22.09 14.22
CA GLN A 298 13.85 20.82 13.93
C GLN A 298 12.94 19.91 13.10
N VAL A 299 13.55 19.10 12.23
CA VAL A 299 12.86 18.05 11.49
C VAL A 299 12.22 17.05 12.46
N GLY A 300 10.98 16.69 12.23
CA GLY A 300 10.23 15.72 13.03
C GLY A 300 8.97 16.29 13.68
N LEU A 301 8.45 15.57 14.67
CA LEU A 301 7.17 15.85 15.32
C LEU A 301 7.17 17.24 16.01
N MET A 302 6.13 18.01 15.71
CA MET A 302 5.87 19.30 16.37
C MET A 302 4.95 19.08 17.58
N THR A 303 5.43 19.45 18.75
CA THR A 303 4.65 19.43 20.00
C THR A 303 3.97 20.77 20.29
N ASP A 304 4.48 21.86 19.73
CA ASP A 304 3.91 23.21 19.86
C ASP A 304 3.66 23.83 18.47
N ARG A 305 2.39 24.13 18.21
CA ARG A 305 1.89 24.73 16.96
C ARG A 305 1.69 26.25 17.07
N THR A 306 2.06 26.86 18.19
CA THR A 306 1.70 28.26 18.50
C THR A 306 2.28 29.26 17.50
N SER A 307 3.54 29.07 17.09
CA SER A 307 4.21 29.93 16.11
C SER A 307 3.64 29.86 14.69
N LEU A 308 2.94 28.79 14.35
CA LEU A 308 2.27 28.63 13.06
C LEU A 308 0.84 29.23 13.03
N LYS A 309 0.21 29.49 14.19
CA LYS A 309 -1.14 30.05 14.25
C LYS A 309 -1.29 31.37 13.47
N PRO A 310 -0.38 32.35 13.60
CA PRO A 310 -0.47 33.58 12.82
C PRO A 310 -0.36 33.35 11.32
N VAL A 311 0.54 32.44 10.91
CA VAL A 311 0.77 32.11 9.50
C VAL A 311 -0.48 31.45 8.90
N MET A 312 -1.11 30.51 9.61
CA MET A 312 -2.32 29.83 9.16
C MET A 312 -3.53 30.77 9.15
N SER A 313 -3.62 31.71 10.07
CA SER A 313 -4.65 32.77 10.05
C SER A 313 -4.44 33.71 8.85
N ALA A 314 -3.21 34.05 8.53
CA ALA A 314 -2.89 34.84 7.33
C ALA A 314 -3.21 34.07 6.05
N LEU A 315 -2.95 32.75 6.02
CA LEU A 315 -3.33 31.87 4.90
C LEU A 315 -4.85 31.87 4.69
N ASP A 316 -5.64 31.70 5.75
CA ASP A 316 -7.10 31.74 5.69
C ASP A 316 -7.60 33.09 5.14
N THR A 317 -6.99 34.19 5.56
CA THR A 317 -7.33 35.53 5.05
C THR A 317 -6.96 35.67 3.56
N ALA A 318 -5.73 35.32 3.19
CA ALA A 318 -5.29 35.39 1.79
C ALA A 318 -6.17 34.51 0.87
N LYS A 319 -6.57 33.33 1.35
CA LYS A 319 -7.46 32.42 0.63
C LYS A 319 -8.85 33.02 0.40
N ARG A 320 -9.45 33.66 1.42
CA ARG A 320 -10.76 34.35 1.27
C ARG A 320 -10.70 35.50 0.28
N ASP A 321 -9.60 36.26 0.29
CA ASP A 321 -9.38 37.32 -0.67
C ASP A 321 -9.27 36.78 -2.09
N LEU A 322 -8.55 35.66 -2.29
CA LEU A 322 -8.46 34.97 -3.56
C LEU A 322 -9.84 34.48 -4.04
N ASP A 323 -10.64 33.87 -3.17
CA ASP A 323 -12.00 33.41 -3.53
C ASP A 323 -12.89 34.57 -3.93
N THR A 324 -12.79 35.70 -3.27
CA THR A 324 -13.53 36.92 -3.62
C THR A 324 -13.15 37.40 -5.00
N GLN A 325 -11.85 37.47 -5.33
CA GLN A 325 -11.36 37.81 -6.64
C GLN A 325 -11.88 36.83 -7.70
N ILE A 326 -11.67 35.51 -7.47
CA ILE A 326 -12.07 34.44 -8.40
C ILE A 326 -13.56 34.47 -8.68
N SER A 327 -14.40 34.80 -7.68
CA SER A 327 -15.84 34.82 -7.81
C SER A 327 -16.34 35.90 -8.79
N THR A 328 -15.58 36.98 -8.97
CA THR A 328 -15.92 38.12 -9.85
C THR A 328 -15.48 37.90 -11.31
N LEU A 329 -14.62 36.89 -11.56
CA LEU A 329 -14.04 36.66 -12.87
C LEU A 329 -14.98 35.89 -13.80
N GLN A 330 -15.04 36.31 -15.05
CA GLN A 330 -15.65 35.54 -16.14
C GLN A 330 -14.59 34.74 -16.85
N LEU A 331 -14.48 33.47 -16.47
CA LEU A 331 -13.49 32.55 -17.00
C LEU A 331 -14.16 31.46 -17.84
N GLU A 332 -13.46 30.96 -18.83
CA GLU A 332 -13.83 29.72 -19.52
C GLU A 332 -13.94 28.53 -18.56
N ALA A 333 -14.81 27.58 -18.87
CA ALA A 333 -15.13 26.47 -17.96
C ALA A 333 -13.89 25.72 -17.46
N ALA A 334 -12.97 25.39 -18.36
CA ALA A 334 -11.75 24.69 -18.02
C ALA A 334 -10.82 25.50 -17.09
N THR A 335 -10.62 26.78 -17.41
CA THR A 335 -9.84 27.71 -16.59
C THR A 335 -10.48 27.90 -15.21
N LYS A 336 -11.81 28.08 -15.16
CA LYS A 336 -12.56 28.25 -13.91
C LYS A 336 -12.40 27.05 -12.97
N VAL A 337 -12.45 25.82 -13.50
CA VAL A 337 -12.27 24.60 -12.71
C VAL A 337 -10.85 24.50 -12.18
N LEU A 338 -9.82 24.77 -13.00
CA LEU A 338 -8.44 24.76 -12.56
C LEU A 338 -8.15 25.81 -11.47
N VAL A 339 -8.65 27.02 -11.65
CA VAL A 339 -8.48 28.10 -10.66
C VAL A 339 -9.12 27.74 -9.33
N ARG A 340 -10.31 27.14 -9.36
CA ARG A 340 -10.96 26.62 -8.15
C ARG A 340 -10.17 25.47 -7.52
N ALA A 341 -9.69 24.51 -8.32
CA ALA A 341 -8.90 23.41 -7.80
C ALA A 341 -7.65 23.88 -7.02
N PHE A 342 -6.97 24.92 -7.53
CA PHE A 342 -5.83 25.51 -6.80
C PHE A 342 -6.25 26.23 -5.52
N SER A 343 -7.43 26.87 -5.49
CA SER A 343 -7.98 27.45 -4.27
C SER A 343 -8.38 26.35 -3.27
N ASP A 344 -8.99 25.27 -3.74
CA ASP A 344 -9.44 24.13 -2.93
C ASP A 344 -8.23 23.38 -2.30
N GLU A 345 -7.05 23.32 -2.95
CA GLU A 345 -5.83 22.81 -2.35
C GLU A 345 -5.45 23.55 -1.06
N LEU A 346 -5.69 24.86 -1.00
CA LEU A 346 -5.48 25.67 0.21
C LEU A 346 -6.51 25.38 1.29
N ASP A 347 -7.77 25.08 0.89
CA ASP A 347 -8.81 24.65 1.83
C ASP A 347 -8.48 23.32 2.48
N GLU A 348 -7.94 22.35 1.74
CA GLU A 348 -7.48 21.08 2.32
C GLU A 348 -6.43 21.30 3.42
N VAL A 349 -5.48 22.23 3.21
CA VAL A 349 -4.49 22.60 4.21
C VAL A 349 -5.14 23.23 5.44
N LEU A 350 -6.06 24.19 5.23
CA LEU A 350 -6.75 24.87 6.33
C LEU A 350 -7.67 23.94 7.11
N GLN A 351 -8.38 23.03 6.44
CA GLN A 351 -9.20 22.01 7.08
C GLN A 351 -8.35 21.01 7.89
N ALA A 352 -7.21 20.58 7.33
CA ALA A 352 -6.29 19.71 8.06
C ALA A 352 -5.70 20.41 9.30
N TRP A 353 -5.35 21.69 9.17
CA TRP A 353 -4.87 22.52 10.28
C TRP A 353 -5.94 22.76 11.34
N GLY A 354 -7.19 22.96 10.93
CA GLY A 354 -8.35 23.20 11.81
C GLY A 354 -8.75 21.98 12.65
N ARG A 355 -8.24 20.79 12.34
CA ARG A 355 -8.47 19.60 13.18
C ARG A 355 -7.90 19.86 14.57
N ASP A 356 -8.58 19.28 15.56
CA ASP A 356 -8.11 19.30 16.94
C ASP A 356 -6.64 18.83 17.01
N ALA A 357 -5.80 19.60 17.71
CA ALA A 357 -4.38 19.30 17.85
C ALA A 357 -4.10 17.93 18.48
N GLU A 358 -5.02 17.45 19.35
CA GLU A 358 -4.91 16.12 19.98
C GLU A 358 -5.31 15.00 19.02
N LYS A 359 -6.08 15.30 17.97
CA LYS A 359 -6.53 14.35 16.94
C LYS A 359 -5.70 14.40 15.66
N SER A 360 -4.68 15.26 15.61
CA SER A 360 -3.82 15.41 14.44
C SER A 360 -2.35 15.34 14.81
N VAL A 361 -1.57 14.81 13.88
CA VAL A 361 -0.10 14.79 13.93
C VAL A 361 0.42 15.87 13.00
N THR A 362 1.27 16.75 13.51
CA THR A 362 1.91 17.80 12.71
C THR A 362 3.41 17.66 12.84
N TRP A 363 4.13 17.72 11.73
CA TRP A 363 5.58 17.59 11.73
C TRP A 363 6.23 18.40 10.60
N VAL A 364 7.54 18.63 10.72
CA VAL A 364 8.35 19.25 9.68
C VAL A 364 9.18 18.17 8.97
N GLU A 365 9.09 18.15 7.65
CA GLU A 365 10.02 17.44 6.77
C GLU A 365 10.93 18.41 6.07
N ARG A 366 12.17 18.01 5.80
CA ARG A 366 13.13 18.81 5.05
C ARG A 366 13.78 17.97 3.96
N ASP A 367 13.68 18.45 2.73
CA ASP A 367 14.41 17.91 1.59
C ASP A 367 15.89 18.29 1.75
N GLU A 368 16.74 17.31 2.08
CA GLU A 368 18.17 17.54 2.35
C GLU A 368 18.92 18.05 1.12
N ASP A 369 18.52 17.62 -0.10
CA ASP A 369 19.16 18.03 -1.34
C ASP A 369 18.86 19.48 -1.73
N ARG A 370 17.66 19.97 -1.36
CA ARG A 370 17.14 21.28 -1.77
C ARG A 370 16.99 22.27 -0.60
N GLY A 371 17.14 21.82 0.63
CA GLY A 371 16.98 22.63 1.84
C GLY A 371 15.54 23.15 2.06
N LEU A 372 14.56 22.62 1.35
CA LEU A 372 13.16 23.05 1.42
C LEU A 372 12.44 22.34 2.56
N SER A 373 11.74 23.12 3.39
CA SER A 373 10.92 22.59 4.48
C SER A 373 9.45 22.48 4.07
N SER A 374 8.79 21.43 4.53
CA SER A 374 7.37 21.18 4.36
C SER A 374 6.71 20.96 5.72
N LEU A 375 5.56 21.58 5.93
CA LEU A 375 4.67 21.25 7.04
C LEU A 375 3.76 20.12 6.60
N MET A 376 3.79 19.04 7.36
CA MET A 376 2.95 17.87 7.17
C MET A 376 1.89 17.80 8.25
N ILE A 377 0.66 17.48 7.87
CA ILE A 377 -0.48 17.34 8.79
C ILE A 377 -1.23 16.07 8.45
N ALA A 378 -1.42 15.18 9.43
CA ALA A 378 -2.15 13.93 9.25
C ALA A 378 -3.13 13.69 10.43
N PRO A 379 -4.20 12.94 10.23
CA PRO A 379 -5.02 12.47 11.36
C PRO A 379 -4.21 11.50 12.22
N LEU A 380 -4.28 11.66 13.54
CA LEU A 380 -3.65 10.71 14.47
C LEU A 380 -4.32 9.35 14.39
N GLN A 381 -5.65 9.32 14.41
CA GLN A 381 -6.47 8.11 14.33
C GLN A 381 -7.39 8.18 13.11
N VAL A 382 -7.46 7.11 12.34
CA VAL A 382 -8.40 6.93 11.21
C VAL A 382 -9.54 5.97 11.56
N ALA A 383 -9.39 5.26 12.67
CA ALA A 383 -10.34 4.25 13.15
C ALA A 383 -11.79 4.76 13.25
N PRO A 384 -12.10 5.97 13.81
CA PRO A 384 -13.46 6.47 13.86
C PRO A 384 -14.10 6.63 12.47
N SER A 385 -13.39 7.24 11.51
CA SER A 385 -13.91 7.43 10.15
C SER A 385 -14.14 6.10 9.43
N LEU A 386 -13.25 5.12 9.63
CA LEU A 386 -13.44 3.78 9.08
C LEU A 386 -14.65 3.08 9.72
N ALA A 387 -14.81 3.17 11.04
CA ALA A 387 -15.93 2.60 11.76
C ALA A 387 -17.27 3.13 11.27
N ASP A 388 -17.39 4.45 11.13
CA ASP A 388 -18.66 5.11 10.78
C ASP A 388 -18.97 4.95 9.28
N ASN A 389 -18.02 5.23 8.40
CA ASN A 389 -18.29 5.42 6.98
C ASN A 389 -17.92 4.20 6.11
N ALA A 390 -16.84 3.46 6.45
CA ALA A 390 -16.47 2.28 5.69
C ALA A 390 -17.21 1.03 6.18
N PHE A 391 -17.22 0.78 7.47
CA PHE A 391 -17.86 -0.42 8.03
C PHE A 391 -19.36 -0.19 8.30
N GLY A 392 -19.72 0.80 9.12
CA GLY A 392 -21.12 1.12 9.41
C GLY A 392 -21.88 -0.10 9.90
N GLN A 393 -23.10 -0.29 9.36
CA GLN A 393 -23.97 -1.43 9.69
C GLN A 393 -23.89 -2.59 8.69
N ARG A 394 -22.88 -2.59 7.81
CA ARG A 394 -22.67 -3.66 6.81
C ARG A 394 -21.60 -4.65 7.29
N PRO A 395 -21.76 -5.95 7.04
CA PRO A 395 -20.72 -6.91 7.36
C PRO A 395 -19.43 -6.58 6.57
N ALA A 396 -18.29 -6.59 7.29
CA ALA A 396 -16.98 -6.35 6.72
C ALA A 396 -16.06 -7.54 6.99
N ILE A 397 -15.47 -8.08 5.92
CA ILE A 397 -14.57 -9.23 5.95
C ILE A 397 -13.15 -8.70 5.75
N LEU A 398 -12.35 -8.69 6.81
CA LEU A 398 -10.96 -8.24 6.77
C LEU A 398 -10.05 -9.45 6.72
N THR A 399 -9.26 -9.60 5.67
CA THR A 399 -8.39 -10.77 5.50
C THR A 399 -6.94 -10.38 5.22
N SER A 400 -6.02 -11.21 5.71
CA SER A 400 -4.60 -11.18 5.36
C SER A 400 -3.93 -12.49 5.79
N ALA A 401 -2.67 -12.68 5.39
CA ALA A 401 -1.85 -13.79 5.88
C ALA A 401 -1.39 -13.58 7.34
N THR A 402 -1.44 -12.35 7.84
CA THR A 402 -0.90 -11.96 9.15
C THR A 402 -1.82 -10.91 9.78
N LEU A 403 -2.78 -11.34 10.59
CA LEU A 403 -3.71 -10.46 11.33
C LEU A 403 -3.64 -10.69 12.83
N SER A 404 -3.46 -11.95 13.24
CA SER A 404 -3.30 -12.31 14.65
C SER A 404 -1.87 -12.06 15.08
N LEU A 405 -1.70 -11.21 16.08
CA LEU A 405 -0.41 -10.90 16.67
C LEU A 405 -0.38 -11.35 18.12
N GLY A 406 0.59 -12.22 18.46
CA GLY A 406 0.64 -12.84 19.79
C GLY A 406 -0.57 -13.70 20.11
N GLY A 407 -1.34 -14.14 19.13
CA GLY A 407 -2.56 -14.94 19.28
C GLY A 407 -3.86 -14.13 19.43
N SER A 408 -3.83 -12.80 19.22
CA SER A 408 -5.00 -11.93 19.29
C SER A 408 -5.19 -11.10 18.02
N PHE A 409 -6.44 -10.82 17.66
CA PHE A 409 -6.85 -9.91 16.56
C PHE A 409 -7.11 -8.47 17.05
N ASP A 410 -7.06 -8.21 18.36
CA ASP A 410 -7.40 -6.91 18.95
C ASP A 410 -6.62 -5.75 18.34
N SER A 411 -5.34 -5.94 18.07
CA SER A 411 -4.49 -4.88 17.52
C SER A 411 -5.00 -4.35 16.17
N LEU A 412 -5.46 -5.25 15.31
CA LEU A 412 -6.04 -4.87 14.03
C LEU A 412 -7.43 -4.27 14.19
N ALA A 413 -8.28 -4.86 15.03
CA ALA A 413 -9.61 -4.35 15.31
C ALA A 413 -9.56 -2.90 15.83
N TYR A 414 -8.61 -2.59 16.73
CA TYR A 414 -8.40 -1.22 17.23
C TYR A 414 -7.87 -0.28 16.15
N SER A 415 -6.88 -0.68 15.39
CA SER A 415 -6.26 0.20 14.38
C SER A 415 -7.20 0.51 13.21
N THR A 416 -8.09 -0.40 12.85
CA THR A 416 -9.10 -0.23 11.80
C THR A 416 -10.43 0.33 12.28
N GLY A 417 -10.70 0.31 13.60
CA GLY A 417 -11.93 0.83 14.19
C GLY A 417 -13.08 -0.17 14.26
N LEU A 418 -12.85 -1.47 14.06
CA LEU A 418 -13.91 -2.48 14.20
C LEU A 418 -14.48 -2.52 15.61
N ASN A 419 -13.67 -2.21 16.63
CA ASN A 419 -14.12 -2.08 18.03
C ASN A 419 -15.03 -0.86 18.28
N LEU A 420 -15.10 0.08 17.34
CA LEU A 420 -15.96 1.27 17.39
C LEU A 420 -17.20 1.13 16.51
N ALA A 421 -17.17 0.19 15.54
CA ALA A 421 -18.25 -0.04 14.61
C ALA A 421 -19.51 -0.61 15.32
N PRO A 422 -20.71 -0.37 14.76
CA PRO A 422 -21.97 -0.79 15.40
C PRO A 422 -22.17 -2.31 15.47
N LEU A 423 -21.67 -3.05 14.49
CA LEU A 423 -21.76 -4.51 14.46
C LEU A 423 -20.69 -5.15 15.34
N PRO A 424 -20.97 -6.32 15.95
CA PRO A 424 -19.95 -7.09 16.65
C PRO A 424 -18.88 -7.57 15.68
N TRP A 425 -17.70 -7.88 16.21
CA TRP A 425 -16.61 -8.48 15.41
C TRP A 425 -16.05 -9.73 16.09
N ARG A 426 -15.51 -10.62 15.27
CA ARG A 426 -14.74 -11.78 15.73
C ARG A 426 -13.56 -12.06 14.79
N GLY A 427 -12.59 -12.82 15.27
CA GLY A 427 -11.42 -13.25 14.50
C GLY A 427 -11.34 -14.76 14.38
N VAL A 428 -10.93 -15.24 13.22
CA VAL A 428 -10.67 -16.65 12.96
C VAL A 428 -9.33 -16.82 12.24
N ASP A 429 -8.54 -17.79 12.69
CA ASP A 429 -7.35 -18.26 11.99
C ASP A 429 -7.69 -19.58 11.30
N VAL A 430 -7.74 -19.56 9.97
CA VAL A 430 -8.01 -20.77 9.17
C VAL A 430 -6.73 -21.57 8.86
N GLY A 431 -5.61 -21.14 9.43
CA GLY A 431 -4.33 -21.80 9.33
C GLY A 431 -3.62 -21.58 7.98
N SER A 432 -2.59 -22.38 7.81
CA SER A 432 -1.78 -22.45 6.58
C SER A 432 -1.86 -23.87 6.01
N PRO A 433 -1.86 -24.05 4.68
CA PRO A 433 -1.75 -25.38 4.09
C PRO A 433 -0.36 -26.00 4.29
N PHE A 434 0.60 -25.22 4.79
CA PHE A 434 1.99 -25.65 4.98
C PHE A 434 2.27 -25.95 6.45
N ASP A 435 2.94 -27.08 6.72
CA ASP A 435 3.41 -27.45 8.06
C ASP A 435 4.76 -26.79 8.35
N ALA A 436 4.71 -25.53 8.85
CA ALA A 436 5.91 -24.76 9.12
C ALA A 436 6.86 -25.46 10.11
N SER A 437 6.32 -26.26 11.04
CA SER A 437 7.12 -26.96 12.05
C SER A 437 8.01 -28.07 11.46
N ARG A 438 7.58 -28.65 10.32
CA ARG A 438 8.31 -29.71 9.60
C ARG A 438 9.07 -29.20 8.39
N GLN A 439 8.67 -28.06 7.84
CA GLN A 439 9.20 -27.50 6.61
C GLN A 439 10.26 -26.42 6.85
N GLY A 440 10.25 -25.77 8.01
CA GLY A 440 11.14 -24.63 8.27
C GLY A 440 11.80 -24.64 9.64
N ILE A 441 12.96 -24.02 9.66
CA ILE A 441 13.75 -23.80 10.90
C ILE A 441 13.76 -22.29 11.18
N LEU A 442 13.44 -21.89 12.41
CA LEU A 442 13.71 -20.54 12.90
C LEU A 442 15.02 -20.56 13.72
N TYR A 443 16.06 -19.99 13.15
CA TYR A 443 17.33 -19.75 13.84
C TYR A 443 17.30 -18.38 14.52
N ILE A 444 17.61 -18.34 15.82
CA ILE A 444 17.72 -17.11 16.59
C ILE A 444 19.16 -16.97 17.07
N ALA A 445 19.91 -16.00 16.57
CA ALA A 445 21.31 -15.76 16.88
C ALA A 445 21.48 -15.14 18.29
N ALA A 446 21.15 -15.90 19.31
CA ALA A 446 21.11 -15.45 20.70
C ALA A 446 22.48 -14.99 21.26
N GLY A 447 23.58 -15.50 20.69
CA GLY A 447 24.96 -15.15 21.09
C GLY A 447 25.52 -13.88 20.48
N LEU A 448 24.81 -13.24 19.57
CA LEU A 448 25.26 -11.98 18.98
C LEU A 448 25.07 -10.77 19.91
N PRO A 449 25.96 -9.75 19.84
CA PRO A 449 25.71 -8.51 20.52
C PRO A 449 24.41 -7.86 20.01
N ALA A 450 23.69 -7.18 20.92
CA ALA A 450 22.49 -6.45 20.52
C ALA A 450 22.86 -5.38 19.47
N PRO A 451 22.02 -5.20 18.42
CA PRO A 451 22.28 -4.19 17.42
C PRO A 451 22.43 -2.79 18.04
N SER A 452 23.47 -2.05 17.63
CA SER A 452 23.77 -0.70 18.09
C SER A 452 23.93 0.24 16.89
N ASN A 453 23.56 1.51 17.05
CA ASN A 453 23.77 2.59 16.07
C ASN A 453 23.28 2.29 14.63
N GLY A 454 22.27 1.44 14.48
CA GLY A 454 21.67 1.14 13.17
C GLY A 454 22.54 0.28 12.23
N GLN A 455 23.76 -0.04 12.58
CA GLN A 455 24.70 -0.85 11.80
C GLN A 455 24.69 -2.32 12.25
N PRO A 456 24.81 -3.29 11.32
CA PRO A 456 25.05 -4.68 11.67
C PRO A 456 26.38 -4.84 12.40
N SER A 457 26.44 -5.70 13.42
CA SER A 457 27.73 -6.03 14.05
C SER A 457 28.59 -6.87 13.10
N PRO A 458 29.93 -6.80 13.19
CA PRO A 458 30.82 -7.67 12.40
C PRO A 458 30.47 -9.15 12.56
N ALA A 459 30.16 -9.59 13.77
CA ALA A 459 29.78 -11.00 14.03
C ALA A 459 28.43 -11.36 13.34
N ALA A 460 27.46 -10.45 13.27
CA ALA A 460 26.22 -10.68 12.53
C ALA A 460 26.48 -10.81 11.03
N MET A 461 27.38 -9.97 10.49
CA MET A 461 27.78 -10.03 9.09
C MET A 461 28.49 -11.33 8.74
N GLU A 462 29.38 -11.85 9.64
CA GLU A 462 30.04 -13.12 9.45
C GLU A 462 29.06 -14.30 9.49
N GLN A 463 28.10 -14.28 10.42
CA GLN A 463 27.05 -15.30 10.45
C GLN A 463 26.17 -15.27 9.21
N MET A 464 25.77 -14.09 8.73
CA MET A 464 25.02 -13.93 7.49
C MET A 464 25.77 -14.56 6.31
N VAL A 465 27.07 -14.27 6.16
CA VAL A 465 27.91 -14.86 5.10
C VAL A 465 27.98 -16.39 5.24
N SER A 466 28.17 -16.90 6.45
CA SER A 466 28.21 -18.35 6.71
C SER A 466 26.91 -19.04 6.30
N LEU A 467 25.75 -18.47 6.66
CA LEU A 467 24.43 -18.98 6.31
C LEU A 467 24.18 -18.97 4.80
N VAL A 468 24.55 -17.86 4.12
CA VAL A 468 24.41 -17.73 2.66
C VAL A 468 25.31 -18.71 1.93
N LYS A 469 26.55 -18.90 2.36
CA LYS A 469 27.48 -19.91 1.80
C LYS A 469 26.96 -21.34 2.01
N ALA A 470 26.47 -21.66 3.18
CA ALA A 470 25.91 -22.98 3.50
C ALA A 470 24.65 -23.28 2.66
N SER A 471 23.84 -22.26 2.38
CA SER A 471 22.66 -22.40 1.50
C SER A 471 23.03 -22.55 0.02
N GLY A 472 24.24 -22.20 -0.41
CA GLY A 472 24.64 -22.15 -1.83
C GLY A 472 23.86 -21.10 -2.63
N GLY A 473 23.40 -20.01 -2.00
CA GLY A 473 22.47 -19.02 -2.56
C GLY A 473 21.01 -19.34 -2.23
N GLY A 474 20.06 -18.99 -3.12
CA GLY A 474 18.63 -19.09 -2.84
C GLY A 474 18.26 -18.34 -1.55
N ALA A 475 18.85 -17.17 -1.35
CA ALA A 475 18.76 -16.44 -0.11
C ALA A 475 18.14 -15.05 -0.30
N LEU A 476 17.18 -14.72 0.55
CA LEU A 476 16.62 -13.38 0.70
C LEU A 476 17.19 -12.76 1.98
N VAL A 477 17.96 -11.69 1.85
CA VAL A 477 18.62 -11.01 2.98
C VAL A 477 17.98 -9.65 3.21
N LEU A 478 17.30 -9.50 4.34
CA LEU A 478 16.43 -8.37 4.67
C LEU A 478 17.08 -7.50 5.76
N TYR A 479 17.32 -6.24 5.41
CA TYR A 479 17.88 -5.24 6.30
C TYR A 479 16.87 -4.17 6.69
N ALA A 480 17.06 -3.58 7.86
CA ALA A 480 16.21 -2.47 8.32
C ALA A 480 16.65 -1.09 7.76
N SER A 481 17.75 -1.01 7.01
CA SER A 481 18.21 0.24 6.39
C SER A 481 18.97 0.00 5.08
N TRP A 482 18.90 0.99 4.17
CA TRP A 482 19.64 0.98 2.90
C TRP A 482 21.16 0.88 3.08
N ALA A 483 21.71 1.61 4.07
CA ALA A 483 23.14 1.56 4.36
C ALA A 483 23.60 0.16 4.75
N ALA A 484 22.84 -0.52 5.62
CA ALA A 484 23.12 -1.89 6.02
C ALA A 484 22.95 -2.89 4.85
N ALA A 485 21.94 -2.72 4.00
CA ALA A 485 21.74 -3.58 2.83
C ALA A 485 22.91 -3.48 1.84
N ARG A 486 23.37 -2.25 1.53
CA ARG A 486 24.55 -2.02 0.69
C ARG A 486 25.81 -2.67 1.28
N GLN A 487 26.04 -2.49 2.59
CA GLN A 487 27.17 -3.09 3.28
C GLN A 487 27.11 -4.61 3.26
N GLY A 488 25.93 -5.21 3.46
CA GLY A 488 25.70 -6.65 3.37
C GLY A 488 25.99 -7.20 1.98
N ALA A 489 25.48 -6.55 0.93
CA ALA A 489 25.74 -6.95 -0.44
C ALA A 489 27.24 -6.86 -0.79
N GLN A 490 27.92 -5.77 -0.38
CA GLN A 490 29.37 -5.62 -0.58
C GLN A 490 30.15 -6.73 0.13
N LYS A 491 29.80 -7.07 1.38
CA LYS A 491 30.44 -8.14 2.14
C LYS A 491 30.26 -9.49 1.46
N LEU A 492 29.05 -9.83 0.99
CA LEU A 492 28.79 -11.08 0.27
C LEU A 492 29.64 -11.19 -1.01
N ARG A 493 29.70 -10.11 -1.80
CA ARG A 493 30.54 -10.04 -3.02
C ARG A 493 32.02 -10.19 -2.71
N ALA A 494 32.50 -9.52 -1.66
CA ALA A 494 33.89 -9.63 -1.22
C ALA A 494 34.26 -11.05 -0.74
N GLU A 495 33.31 -11.79 -0.19
CA GLU A 495 33.47 -13.18 0.26
C GLU A 495 33.27 -14.22 -0.86
N GLY A 496 33.14 -13.77 -2.12
CA GLY A 496 33.05 -14.62 -3.30
C GLY A 496 31.67 -15.24 -3.55
N VAL A 497 30.60 -14.69 -2.94
CA VAL A 497 29.24 -15.12 -3.27
C VAL A 497 28.89 -14.61 -4.67
N SER A 498 28.53 -15.52 -5.55
CA SER A 498 28.12 -15.20 -6.92
C SER A 498 26.68 -14.67 -6.95
N ASP A 499 26.34 -13.88 -7.97
CA ASP A 499 25.00 -13.37 -8.28
C ASP A 499 24.26 -12.71 -7.09
N VAL A 500 24.91 -11.73 -6.48
CA VAL A 500 24.31 -10.90 -5.43
C VAL A 500 23.55 -9.75 -6.08
N LEU A 501 22.23 -9.80 -5.97
CA LEU A 501 21.26 -8.82 -6.48
C LEU A 501 20.93 -7.82 -5.37
N LEU A 502 21.30 -6.55 -5.54
CA LEU A 502 20.98 -5.52 -4.56
C LEU A 502 19.78 -4.70 -5.05
N GLN A 503 18.80 -4.53 -4.18
CA GLN A 503 17.67 -3.63 -4.42
C GLN A 503 18.17 -2.22 -4.77
N GLY A 504 17.64 -1.63 -5.86
CA GLY A 504 18.03 -0.32 -6.37
C GLY A 504 19.15 -0.35 -7.42
N GLU A 505 19.75 -1.49 -7.73
CA GLU A 505 20.66 -1.66 -8.88
C GLU A 505 19.89 -1.90 -10.18
N ASP A 506 18.62 -2.33 -10.07
CA ASP A 506 17.71 -2.51 -11.19
C ASP A 506 16.27 -2.32 -10.71
N SER A 507 15.29 -2.33 -11.60
CA SER A 507 13.87 -2.31 -11.23
C SER A 507 13.51 -3.54 -10.39
N LEU A 508 12.63 -3.37 -9.40
CA LEU A 508 12.26 -4.47 -8.50
C LEU A 508 11.68 -5.69 -9.25
N PRO A 509 10.81 -5.54 -10.27
CA PRO A 509 10.34 -6.67 -11.06
C PRO A 509 11.46 -7.42 -11.78
N ALA A 510 12.47 -6.71 -12.32
CA ALA A 510 13.62 -7.33 -12.98
C ALA A 510 14.48 -8.12 -11.99
N LEU A 511 14.75 -7.57 -10.81
CA LEU A 511 15.49 -8.25 -9.76
C LEU A 511 14.76 -9.52 -9.27
N ILE A 512 13.44 -9.45 -9.08
CA ILE A 512 12.61 -10.60 -8.69
C ILE A 512 12.63 -11.66 -9.79
N LYS A 513 12.52 -11.28 -11.06
CA LYS A 513 12.59 -12.20 -12.19
C LYS A 513 13.94 -12.93 -12.25
N ARG A 514 15.04 -12.21 -12.06
CA ARG A 514 16.40 -12.81 -11.98
C ARG A 514 16.51 -13.75 -10.80
N PHE A 515 16.07 -13.34 -9.61
CA PHE A 515 16.09 -14.17 -8.40
C PHE A 515 15.28 -15.45 -8.56
N ARG A 516 14.13 -15.41 -9.25
CA ARG A 516 13.33 -16.61 -9.58
C ARG A 516 14.01 -17.55 -10.58
N SER A 517 14.72 -16.99 -11.55
CA SER A 517 15.32 -17.78 -12.64
C SER A 517 16.66 -18.42 -12.27
N ASN A 518 17.32 -17.93 -11.21
CA ASN A 518 18.60 -18.46 -10.73
C ASN A 518 18.49 -18.88 -9.27
N ARG A 519 18.51 -20.19 -9.02
CA ARG A 519 18.42 -20.78 -7.67
C ARG A 519 19.57 -20.39 -6.74
N ASP A 520 20.73 -19.97 -7.29
CA ASP A 520 21.95 -19.67 -6.53
C ASP A 520 22.12 -18.17 -6.29
N SER A 521 21.19 -17.35 -6.76
CA SER A 521 21.21 -15.91 -6.54
C SER A 521 20.87 -15.55 -5.09
N VAL A 522 21.35 -14.39 -4.66
CA VAL A 522 21.08 -13.81 -3.34
C VAL A 522 20.45 -12.44 -3.55
N LEU A 523 19.22 -12.25 -3.10
CA LEU A 523 18.52 -10.96 -3.17
C LEU A 523 18.67 -10.22 -1.84
N VAL A 524 19.31 -9.06 -1.88
CA VAL A 524 19.58 -8.21 -0.70
C VAL A 524 18.77 -6.92 -0.82
N GLY A 525 18.09 -6.54 0.24
CA GLY A 525 17.36 -5.25 0.25
C GLY A 525 16.76 -4.90 1.60
N THR A 526 15.85 -3.92 1.56
CA THR A 526 15.19 -3.38 2.74
C THR A 526 13.75 -3.88 2.89
N MET A 527 13.04 -3.30 3.83
CA MET A 527 11.66 -3.68 4.20
C MET A 527 10.67 -3.65 3.03
N SER A 528 10.90 -2.86 1.98
CA SER A 528 10.05 -2.86 0.79
C SER A 528 10.07 -4.20 0.02
N LEU A 529 11.13 -5.00 0.17
CA LEU A 529 11.16 -6.37 -0.35
C LEU A 529 10.23 -7.32 0.44
N TRP A 530 9.92 -7.00 1.71
CA TRP A 530 9.07 -7.86 2.53
C TRP A 530 7.64 -7.96 2.00
N GLN A 531 7.16 -6.90 1.35
CA GLN A 531 5.80 -6.82 0.82
C GLN A 531 5.68 -7.26 -0.65
N GLY A 532 6.76 -7.15 -1.46
CA GLY A 532 6.70 -7.29 -2.91
C GLY A 532 7.23 -8.61 -3.50
N VAL A 533 8.01 -9.40 -2.73
CA VAL A 533 8.66 -10.60 -3.26
C VAL A 533 7.78 -11.83 -3.07
N ASP A 534 7.26 -12.35 -4.17
CA ASP A 534 6.58 -13.64 -4.22
C ASP A 534 7.43 -14.63 -5.03
N VAL A 535 8.17 -15.48 -4.34
CA VAL A 535 9.05 -16.50 -4.94
C VAL A 535 8.65 -17.87 -4.45
N VAL A 536 8.31 -18.75 -5.37
CA VAL A 536 7.91 -20.13 -5.11
C VAL A 536 9.08 -21.08 -5.39
N GLY A 537 9.22 -22.11 -4.58
CA GLY A 537 10.15 -23.21 -4.82
C GLY A 537 11.56 -22.94 -4.30
N ASP A 538 12.52 -23.69 -4.85
CA ASP A 538 13.91 -23.80 -4.40
C ASP A 538 14.73 -22.51 -4.52
N SER A 539 14.17 -21.47 -5.13
CA SER A 539 14.81 -20.16 -5.27
C SER A 539 14.89 -19.38 -3.95
N CYS A 540 14.12 -19.76 -2.90
CA CYS A 540 14.17 -19.11 -1.59
C CYS A 540 14.18 -20.16 -0.46
N ARG A 541 15.37 -20.67 -0.12
CA ARG A 541 15.59 -21.64 0.98
C ARG A 541 16.18 -21.04 2.24
N LEU A 542 16.56 -19.77 2.18
CA LEU A 542 17.07 -19.01 3.32
C LEU A 542 16.47 -17.60 3.31
N VAL A 543 15.88 -17.21 4.43
CA VAL A 543 15.50 -15.81 4.71
C VAL A 543 16.33 -15.33 5.89
N VAL A 544 17.18 -14.32 5.67
CA VAL A 544 17.96 -13.68 6.75
C VAL A 544 17.32 -12.36 7.12
N ILE A 545 17.04 -12.16 8.38
CA ILE A 545 16.55 -10.89 8.95
C ILE A 545 17.64 -10.32 9.84
N ASP A 546 18.24 -9.23 9.43
CA ASP A 546 19.37 -8.55 10.12
C ASP A 546 19.02 -8.20 11.58
N LYS A 547 17.89 -7.52 11.77
CA LYS A 547 17.40 -7.13 13.09
C LYS A 547 15.88 -6.99 13.10
N ILE A 548 15.31 -7.00 14.31
CA ILE A 548 13.88 -6.73 14.50
C ILE A 548 13.54 -5.38 13.87
N PRO A 549 12.59 -5.33 12.92
CA PRO A 549 12.30 -4.13 12.12
C PRO A 549 11.42 -3.14 12.88
N PHE A 550 11.91 -2.63 14.00
CA PHE A 550 11.22 -1.54 14.69
C PHE A 550 11.12 -0.31 13.78
N PRO A 551 9.99 0.38 13.76
CA PRO A 551 9.90 1.66 13.07
C PRO A 551 10.91 2.65 13.66
N HIS A 552 11.33 3.62 12.82
CA HIS A 552 12.31 4.59 13.26
C HIS A 552 11.78 5.43 14.44
N PRO A 553 12.50 5.55 15.56
CA PRO A 553 12.01 6.25 16.76
C PRO A 553 11.63 7.71 16.52
N GLN A 554 12.23 8.35 15.52
CA GLN A 554 11.94 9.73 15.14
C GLN A 554 10.83 9.86 14.09
N ASN A 555 10.20 8.74 13.66
CA ASN A 555 9.05 8.81 12.77
C ASN A 555 7.90 9.55 13.49
N PRO A 556 7.42 10.68 12.94
CA PRO A 556 6.47 11.55 13.65
C PRO A 556 5.14 10.84 13.99
N ILE A 557 4.64 10.02 13.06
CA ILE A 557 3.39 9.27 13.26
C ILE A 557 3.57 8.23 14.37
N VAL A 558 4.66 7.46 14.31
CA VAL A 558 4.94 6.43 15.32
C VAL A 558 5.11 7.06 16.70
N LYS A 559 5.82 8.17 16.78
CA LYS A 559 6.01 8.89 18.03
C LYS A 559 4.69 9.42 18.59
N ALA A 560 3.87 10.07 17.76
CA ALA A 560 2.58 10.60 18.17
C ALA A 560 1.60 9.49 18.62
N LEU A 561 1.54 8.36 17.88
CA LEU A 561 0.72 7.21 18.28
C LEU A 561 1.20 6.58 19.57
N THR A 562 2.51 6.52 19.79
CA THR A 562 3.10 6.00 21.04
C THR A 562 2.73 6.88 22.23
N GLU A 563 2.89 8.20 22.10
CA GLU A 563 2.52 9.17 23.12
C GLU A 563 1.01 9.17 23.41
N ASP A 564 0.19 8.99 22.38
CA ASP A 564 -1.27 8.88 22.53
C ASP A 564 -1.67 7.63 23.31
N ALA A 565 -1.11 6.47 22.95
CA ALA A 565 -1.34 5.21 23.66
C ALA A 565 -0.90 5.30 25.14
N ASP A 566 0.24 5.93 25.42
CA ASP A 566 0.71 6.13 26.80
C ASP A 566 -0.22 7.07 27.59
N ARG A 567 -0.74 8.15 26.97
CA ARG A 567 -1.74 9.05 27.59
C ARG A 567 -3.04 8.32 27.95
N GLN A 568 -3.43 7.35 27.16
CA GLN A 568 -4.63 6.51 27.40
C GLN A 568 -4.37 5.41 28.43
N GLY A 569 -3.19 5.38 29.09
CA GLY A 569 -2.82 4.39 30.10
C GLY A 569 -2.34 3.06 29.54
N GLY A 570 -2.07 2.99 28.24
CA GLY A 570 -1.51 1.82 27.57
C GLY A 570 0.02 1.73 27.68
N LYS A 571 0.61 0.84 26.90
CA LYS A 571 2.06 0.70 26.72
C LYS A 571 2.40 1.06 25.26
N GLY A 572 2.58 2.34 24.97
CA GLY A 572 2.70 2.86 23.60
C GLY A 572 3.77 2.18 22.79
N PHE A 573 4.98 1.97 23.36
CA PHE A 573 6.04 1.23 22.65
C PHE A 573 5.59 -0.18 22.25
N PHE A 574 4.87 -0.89 23.12
CA PHE A 574 4.40 -2.23 22.83
C PHE A 574 3.27 -2.20 21.77
N GLN A 575 2.27 -1.35 21.99
CA GLN A 575 1.08 -1.28 21.14
C GLN A 575 1.40 -0.77 19.72
N VAL A 576 2.41 0.08 19.55
CA VAL A 576 2.76 0.68 18.25
C VAL A 576 3.99 0.00 17.66
N SER A 577 5.13 0.08 18.33
CA SER A 577 6.40 -0.34 17.75
C SER A 577 6.59 -1.86 17.74
N VAL A 578 6.27 -2.54 18.85
CA VAL A 578 6.40 -4.00 18.94
C VAL A 578 5.40 -4.69 18.04
N THR A 579 4.16 -4.23 18.01
CA THR A 579 3.09 -4.75 17.15
C THR A 579 3.47 -4.63 15.67
N ARG A 580 3.95 -3.46 15.25
CA ARG A 580 4.41 -3.25 13.86
C ARG A 580 5.61 -4.14 13.51
N ALA A 581 6.58 -4.26 14.42
CA ALA A 581 7.73 -5.15 14.23
C ALA A 581 7.31 -6.62 14.16
N ALA A 582 6.35 -7.06 14.97
CA ALA A 582 5.82 -8.43 14.93
C ALA A 582 5.14 -8.74 13.60
N LEU A 583 4.32 -7.82 13.08
CA LEU A 583 3.70 -7.92 11.77
C LEU A 583 4.75 -8.07 10.66
N MET A 584 5.75 -7.20 10.65
CA MET A 584 6.82 -7.25 9.66
C MET A 584 7.63 -8.56 9.75
N MET A 585 7.97 -9.01 10.96
CA MET A 585 8.65 -10.28 11.17
C MET A 585 7.85 -11.48 10.66
N ALA A 586 6.54 -11.49 10.91
CA ALA A 586 5.65 -12.54 10.41
C ALA A 586 5.58 -12.55 8.88
N GLN A 587 5.49 -11.40 8.25
CA GLN A 587 5.51 -11.27 6.79
C GLN A 587 6.84 -11.73 6.18
N GLY A 588 7.97 -11.28 6.75
CA GLY A 588 9.30 -11.68 6.29
C GLY A 588 9.52 -13.18 6.41
N ALA A 589 9.16 -13.75 7.55
CA ALA A 589 9.26 -15.20 7.79
C ALA A 589 8.32 -16.00 6.88
N GLY A 590 7.14 -15.49 6.58
CA GLY A 590 6.16 -16.09 5.67
C GLY A 590 6.61 -16.15 4.21
N ARG A 591 7.75 -15.53 3.83
CA ARG A 591 8.33 -15.64 2.48
C ARG A 591 8.99 -17.00 2.22
N LEU A 592 9.33 -17.74 3.27
CA LEU A 592 10.04 -19.01 3.16
C LEU A 592 9.19 -20.13 2.54
N LEU A 593 7.91 -20.23 2.92
CA LEU A 593 7.05 -21.33 2.51
C LEU A 593 5.93 -20.85 1.59
N ARG A 594 5.89 -21.39 0.37
CA ARG A 594 4.91 -21.10 -0.70
C ARG A 594 4.31 -22.36 -1.31
N SER A 595 4.96 -23.50 -1.10
CA SER A 595 4.52 -24.81 -1.58
C SER A 595 4.73 -25.90 -0.52
N HIS A 596 4.06 -27.04 -0.72
CA HIS A 596 4.23 -28.22 0.16
C HIS A 596 5.65 -28.81 0.12
N ASN A 597 6.40 -28.52 -0.92
CA ASN A 597 7.75 -29.04 -1.10
C ASN A 597 8.83 -28.11 -0.56
N ASP A 598 8.50 -26.83 -0.31
CA ASP A 598 9.47 -25.86 0.19
C ASP A 598 10.04 -26.29 1.53
N ARG A 599 11.32 -26.10 1.68
CA ARG A 599 12.08 -26.35 2.91
C ARG A 599 13.11 -25.25 3.07
N GLY A 600 13.37 -24.82 4.31
CA GLY A 600 14.42 -23.81 4.49
C GLY A 600 14.55 -23.27 5.91
N VAL A 601 15.25 -22.16 6.01
CA VAL A 601 15.60 -21.50 7.25
C VAL A 601 15.20 -20.04 7.24
N VAL A 602 14.58 -19.58 8.31
CA VAL A 602 14.48 -18.16 8.68
C VAL A 602 15.52 -17.90 9.75
N ALA A 603 16.51 -17.06 9.47
CA ALA A 603 17.58 -16.71 10.40
C ALA A 603 17.41 -15.26 10.87
N VAL A 604 17.23 -15.07 12.18
CA VAL A 604 17.11 -13.73 12.81
C VAL A 604 18.41 -13.43 13.57
N LEU A 605 19.15 -12.43 13.06
CA LEU A 605 20.47 -12.05 13.58
C LEU A 605 20.39 -11.00 14.70
N ASP A 606 19.34 -11.05 15.49
CA ASP A 606 19.07 -10.11 16.58
C ASP A 606 18.80 -10.86 17.90
N SER A 607 19.76 -10.79 18.82
CA SER A 607 19.67 -11.43 20.13
C SER A 607 18.52 -10.91 21.01
N ARG A 608 18.00 -9.73 20.71
CA ARG A 608 16.87 -9.15 21.46
C ARG A 608 15.59 -9.96 21.31
N LEU A 609 15.44 -10.73 20.23
CA LEU A 609 14.31 -11.64 20.04
C LEU A 609 14.24 -12.70 21.14
N GLN A 610 15.39 -13.08 21.73
CA GLN A 610 15.48 -14.03 22.84
C GLN A 610 15.57 -13.32 24.20
N SER A 611 16.28 -12.19 24.28
CA SER A 611 16.67 -11.58 25.57
C SER A 611 15.65 -10.55 26.10
N ARG A 612 14.71 -10.08 25.28
CA ARG A 612 13.73 -9.06 25.67
C ARG A 612 12.33 -9.63 25.86
N SER A 613 11.56 -9.02 26.74
CA SER A 613 10.19 -9.46 27.08
C SER A 613 9.23 -9.51 25.89
N TYR A 614 9.40 -8.61 24.92
CA TYR A 614 8.60 -8.58 23.69
C TYR A 614 8.95 -9.69 22.68
N GLY A 615 10.11 -10.35 22.84
CA GLY A 615 10.56 -11.36 21.88
C GLY A 615 9.60 -12.54 21.77
N ARG A 616 9.01 -12.98 22.90
CA ARG A 616 7.99 -14.04 22.89
C ARG A 616 6.77 -13.66 22.05
N PHE A 617 6.29 -12.44 22.18
CA PHE A 617 5.15 -11.93 21.40
C PHE A 617 5.47 -11.93 19.90
N ILE A 618 6.64 -11.43 19.49
CA ILE A 618 7.09 -11.43 18.11
C ILE A 618 7.17 -12.84 17.55
N ILE A 619 7.78 -13.78 18.30
CA ILE A 619 7.91 -15.18 17.88
C ILE A 619 6.54 -15.85 17.73
N GLN A 620 5.59 -15.57 18.62
CA GLN A 620 4.24 -16.11 18.54
C GLN A 620 3.43 -15.57 17.37
N SER A 621 3.83 -14.42 16.81
CA SER A 621 3.22 -13.83 15.63
C SER A 621 3.76 -14.40 14.31
N MET A 622 4.89 -15.13 14.35
CA MET A 622 5.51 -15.77 13.19
C MET A 622 4.94 -17.19 12.97
N PRO A 623 5.10 -17.77 11.77
CA PRO A 623 4.77 -19.18 11.55
C PRO A 623 5.47 -20.10 12.55
N GLU A 624 4.84 -21.22 12.92
CA GLU A 624 5.33 -22.14 13.94
C GLU A 624 6.49 -23.00 13.47
N PHE A 625 7.61 -22.37 13.09
CA PHE A 625 8.82 -23.07 12.70
C PHE A 625 9.46 -23.84 13.86
N TRP A 626 10.18 -24.92 13.56
CA TRP A 626 11.07 -25.55 14.53
C TRP A 626 12.20 -24.59 14.91
N ARG A 627 12.48 -24.42 16.21
CA ARG A 627 13.38 -23.35 16.71
C ARG A 627 14.71 -23.90 17.18
N THR A 628 15.81 -23.21 16.80
CA THR A 628 17.14 -23.49 17.29
C THR A 628 17.98 -22.22 17.50
N ARG A 629 19.03 -22.34 18.30
CA ARG A 629 20.06 -21.31 18.51
C ARG A 629 21.44 -21.80 18.06
N ASP A 630 21.52 -23.01 17.61
CA ASP A 630 22.72 -23.66 17.19
C ASP A 630 22.98 -23.40 15.71
N LEU A 631 24.07 -22.67 15.41
CA LEU A 631 24.46 -22.30 14.06
C LEU A 631 24.86 -23.52 13.23
N ASP A 632 25.56 -24.51 13.86
CA ASP A 632 26.03 -25.69 13.15
C ASP A 632 24.89 -26.58 12.69
N VAL A 633 23.81 -26.66 13.49
CA VAL A 633 22.58 -27.37 13.11
C VAL A 633 21.96 -26.71 11.86
N VAL A 634 21.96 -25.38 11.82
CA VAL A 634 21.33 -24.60 10.71
C VAL A 634 22.18 -24.68 9.45
N THR A 635 23.49 -24.47 9.54
CA THR A 635 24.39 -24.57 8.38
C THR A 635 24.38 -25.99 7.81
N GLY A 636 24.44 -27.01 8.64
CA GLY A 636 24.33 -28.41 8.20
C GLY A 636 22.97 -28.76 7.57
N ALA A 637 21.86 -28.10 8.00
CA ALA A 637 20.56 -28.25 7.35
C ALA A 637 20.55 -27.60 5.96
N LEU A 638 21.11 -26.38 5.83
CA LEU A 638 21.21 -25.65 4.56
C LEU A 638 22.11 -26.39 3.56
N GLU A 639 23.26 -26.92 4.01
CA GLU A 639 24.16 -27.72 3.17
C GLU A 639 23.47 -28.97 2.61
N ARG A 640 22.69 -29.68 3.44
CA ARG A 640 21.90 -30.84 2.96
C ARG A 640 20.81 -30.44 1.95
N LEU A 641 20.15 -29.29 2.15
CA LEU A 641 19.19 -28.78 1.19
C LEU A 641 19.86 -28.44 -0.14
N ASN A 642 21.01 -27.75 -0.07
CA ASN A 642 21.77 -27.38 -1.25
C ASN A 642 22.30 -28.63 -2.02
N ALA A 643 22.82 -29.65 -1.32
CA ALA A 643 23.28 -30.87 -1.95
C ALA A 643 22.18 -31.60 -2.72
N LYS A 644 20.98 -31.73 -2.15
CA LYS A 644 19.85 -32.36 -2.84
C LYS A 644 19.44 -31.65 -4.15
N LEU A 645 19.58 -30.35 -4.21
CA LEU A 645 19.21 -29.57 -5.41
C LEU A 645 20.20 -29.75 -6.59
N HIS A 646 21.41 -30.26 -6.29
CA HIS A 646 22.42 -30.55 -7.30
C HIS A 646 22.43 -32.03 -7.69
N GLU A 647 21.68 -32.90 -6.97
CA GLU A 647 21.50 -34.32 -7.30
C GLU A 647 20.28 -34.57 -8.22
N ASP A 648 19.27 -33.64 -8.20
CA ASP A 648 18.10 -33.64 -9.07
C ASP A 648 18.35 -32.74 -10.33
#